data_15a8f7eb1a522f66d0fe153e3f48d2b2
#
_entry.id   15a8f7eb1a522f66d0fe153e3f48d2b2
#
_cell.length_a   1.000
_cell.length_b   1.000
_cell.length_c   1.000
_cell.angle_alpha   90.00
_cell.angle_beta   90.00
_cell.angle_gamma   90.00
#
_symmetry.space_group_name_H-M   'P 1'
#
loop_
_entity.id
_entity.type
_entity.pdbx_description
1 polymer ?
#
loop_
_entity_poly.entity_id
_entity_poly.type
_entity_poly.pdbx_seq_one_letter_code
_entity_poly.pdbx_strand_id
1 'polypeptide(L)'
;MTHEEFMADIRAGIPNTLPDPQPYDHTVNHAPKRKDILTPEEKKLALRNALRYFPKKFHATLAPEFLDELKTYGRIYMYRFRPTYDMHARPIDEYPHKCKQAAAIMMMIQNNLDKAVAQHPHELITYGGNGAVFQNWAQYRLVMKYLSEMTDEQTLVMYSGHPLGLFPSHKDAPRVVVTNGMVIPNYSKQDDWERDNALGVSQYGQMTAGSYMYIGPQGIVHGTTITVLNAARKVGGDNMKLFVTAGLGGMSGAQPKAGNIAGVVSVTAEINPLAANKRYEQGWVDELHDNLDELIPAIRKAVEEKRVVSMAYVGNIVDLWERLAEENIRVDLGSDQTSLHNPWAGGYYPVGMSLEESNRMMAEAPEQFKEKVRASLRRQVDAINKLTAKGMYFFDYGNAFLLEASRAGADILREDGKFRYPSYVQDIMGPMFFDYGFGPFRWVCSSCDPKDLEVTDRLATEVLEEMRKTATKDIIGQLDDNIHWIKEAGKNHLVVGSQARILYADSVGRTKIALAFNEAVRKGEISQPVVLGRDHHDVSGTDSPFRETSNIYDGSQFCADMAIQNVIGDAFRGATWVSIHNGGGVGWGEVINGGFGMVVDGSEDANRHIREMLLWDVNNGIARRSWARNKGSIDAIKREMERTPGLKVTLPNFVDDSEIEKLNF
;
A
#
# COMPACT_ATOMS: atom_id res chain seq x y z
N MET A 1 4.70 29.81 13.41
CA MET A 1 4.08 30.30 12.13
C MET A 1 2.61 30.51 12.38
N THR A 2 2.08 31.67 12.06
CA THR A 2 0.63 31.95 12.14
C THR A 2 -0.09 31.28 10.98
N HIS A 3 -1.44 31.20 11.06
CA HIS A 3 -2.25 30.68 9.95
C HIS A 3 -2.09 31.53 8.66
N GLU A 4 -2.02 32.84 8.77
CA GLU A 4 -1.79 33.72 7.63
C GLU A 4 -0.43 33.49 6.98
N GLU A 5 0.62 33.30 7.77
CA GLU A 5 1.97 32.95 7.26
C GLU A 5 1.98 31.60 6.54
N PHE A 6 1.28 30.60 7.08
CA PHE A 6 1.11 29.30 6.42
C PHE A 6 0.43 29.43 5.06
N MET A 7 -0.69 30.15 4.99
CA MET A 7 -1.40 30.38 3.73
C MET A 7 -0.54 31.17 2.72
N ALA A 8 0.24 32.14 3.21
CA ALA A 8 1.14 32.95 2.37
C ALA A 8 2.30 32.11 1.81
N ASP A 9 2.87 31.20 2.61
CA ASP A 9 3.95 30.32 2.17
C ASP A 9 3.47 29.37 1.05
N ILE A 10 2.28 28.78 1.20
CA ILE A 10 1.69 27.94 0.14
C ILE A 10 1.49 28.73 -1.15
N ARG A 11 0.89 29.93 -1.09
CA ARG A 11 0.65 30.77 -2.27
C ARG A 11 1.94 31.23 -2.93
N ALA A 12 3.00 31.45 -2.17
CA ALA A 12 4.29 31.86 -2.69
C ALA A 12 4.95 30.76 -3.53
N GLY A 13 4.77 29.48 -3.15
CA GLY A 13 5.46 28.36 -3.79
C GLY A 13 6.97 28.42 -3.57
N ILE A 14 7.75 28.45 -4.65
CA ILE A 14 9.21 28.65 -4.56
C ILE A 14 9.48 30.10 -4.16
N PRO A 15 10.20 30.36 -3.05
CA PRO A 15 10.45 31.71 -2.58
C PRO A 15 11.24 32.57 -3.57
N ASN A 16 10.92 33.86 -3.64
CA ASN A 16 11.64 34.84 -4.47
C ASN A 16 13.02 35.25 -3.90
N THR A 17 13.27 34.90 -2.65
CA THR A 17 14.55 35.00 -1.96
C THR A 17 14.97 33.64 -1.48
N LEU A 18 16.26 33.33 -1.47
CA LEU A 18 16.74 32.05 -0.95
C LEU A 18 16.48 32.00 0.57
N PRO A 19 15.75 30.97 1.06
CA PRO A 19 15.69 30.72 2.49
C PRO A 19 17.07 30.31 3.02
N ASP A 20 17.29 30.45 4.31
CA ASP A 20 18.50 29.95 4.95
C ASP A 20 18.57 28.41 4.84
N PRO A 21 19.80 27.83 4.74
CA PRO A 21 19.96 26.38 4.82
C PRO A 21 19.38 25.84 6.12
N GLN A 22 18.61 24.76 6.02
CA GLN A 22 18.03 24.13 7.20
C GLN A 22 19.01 23.13 7.80
N PRO A 23 19.12 23.08 9.16
CA PRO A 23 19.96 22.11 9.82
C PRO A 23 19.42 20.69 9.59
N TYR A 24 20.34 19.73 9.62
CA TYR A 24 19.96 18.32 9.63
C TYR A 24 19.23 17.98 10.94
N ASP A 25 18.05 17.40 10.83
CA ASP A 25 17.21 17.08 11.96
C ASP A 25 17.35 15.59 12.34
N HIS A 26 18.11 15.32 13.40
CA HIS A 26 18.33 13.96 13.90
C HIS A 26 17.09 13.35 14.61
N THR A 27 16.00 14.08 14.76
CA THR A 27 14.80 13.60 15.46
C THR A 27 13.83 12.85 14.53
N VAL A 28 14.03 12.93 13.23
CA VAL A 28 13.25 12.20 12.24
C VAL A 28 14.03 11.05 11.64
N ASN A 29 13.30 10.04 11.16
CA ASN A 29 13.91 8.93 10.44
C ASN A 29 14.25 9.35 9.00
N HIS A 30 15.51 9.24 8.62
CA HIS A 30 16.01 9.59 7.29
C HIS A 30 16.14 8.38 6.38
N ALA A 31 15.95 8.62 5.07
CA ALA A 31 16.20 7.60 4.06
C ALA A 31 17.69 7.21 4.00
N PRO A 32 18.01 5.94 3.76
CA PRO A 32 19.39 5.52 3.58
C PRO A 32 20.01 6.20 2.35
N LYS A 33 21.32 6.39 2.41
CA LYS A 33 22.07 6.88 1.25
C LYS A 33 21.87 5.96 0.06
N ARG A 34 21.59 6.53 -1.10
CA ARG A 34 21.47 5.77 -2.34
C ARG A 34 22.85 5.62 -2.99
N LYS A 35 23.01 4.56 -3.78
CA LYS A 35 24.22 4.33 -4.55
C LYS A 35 24.47 5.47 -5.52
N ASP A 36 25.72 5.95 -5.60
CA ASP A 36 26.18 6.88 -6.64
C ASP A 36 26.39 6.11 -7.94
N ILE A 37 25.46 6.25 -8.87
CA ILE A 37 25.45 5.51 -10.15
C ILE A 37 25.63 6.43 -11.37
N LEU A 38 25.62 7.76 -11.15
CA LEU A 38 25.73 8.73 -12.24
C LEU A 38 27.19 8.96 -12.66
N THR A 39 27.44 8.95 -13.94
CA THR A 39 28.69 9.44 -14.53
C THR A 39 28.87 10.95 -14.27
N PRO A 40 30.08 11.51 -14.41
CA PRO A 40 30.30 12.95 -14.27
C PRO A 40 29.42 13.79 -15.19
N GLU A 41 29.16 13.35 -16.42
CA GLU A 41 28.29 14.07 -17.36
C GLU A 41 26.81 13.97 -16.95
N GLU A 42 26.37 12.83 -16.44
CA GLU A 42 25.03 12.66 -15.90
C GLU A 42 24.81 13.47 -14.63
N LYS A 43 25.82 13.64 -13.77
CA LYS A 43 25.75 14.56 -12.62
C LYS A 43 25.53 16.01 -13.05
N LYS A 44 26.17 16.45 -14.13
CA LYS A 44 25.91 17.77 -14.73
C LYS A 44 24.47 17.88 -15.24
N LEU A 45 23.93 16.80 -15.83
CA LEU A 45 22.54 16.75 -16.29
C LEU A 45 21.58 16.81 -15.09
N ALA A 46 21.82 16.04 -14.03
CA ALA A 46 21.03 16.07 -12.80
C ALA A 46 20.98 17.49 -12.18
N LEU A 47 22.13 18.18 -12.14
CA LEU A 47 22.19 19.56 -11.67
C LEU A 47 21.39 20.52 -12.57
N ARG A 48 21.46 20.38 -13.89
CA ARG A 48 20.61 21.18 -14.81
C ARG A 48 19.13 20.93 -14.56
N ASN A 49 18.74 19.67 -14.34
CA ASN A 49 17.37 19.30 -14.03
C ASN A 49 16.91 19.87 -12.68
N ALA A 50 17.78 19.90 -11.68
CA ALA A 50 17.47 20.50 -10.38
C ALA A 50 17.40 22.04 -10.46
N LEU A 51 18.33 22.69 -11.14
CA LEU A 51 18.40 24.14 -11.22
C LEU A 51 17.30 24.77 -12.07
N ARG A 52 16.65 24.01 -12.96
CA ARG A 52 15.54 24.52 -13.80
C ARG A 52 14.32 25.01 -13.02
N TYR A 53 14.20 24.64 -11.75
CA TYR A 53 13.12 25.12 -10.87
C TYR A 53 13.34 26.57 -10.41
N PHE A 54 14.56 27.11 -10.55
CA PHE A 54 14.98 28.35 -9.91
C PHE A 54 15.43 29.42 -10.89
N PRO A 55 15.21 30.70 -10.57
CA PRO A 55 15.77 31.82 -11.34
C PRO A 55 17.31 31.76 -11.40
N LYS A 56 17.87 32.16 -12.53
CA LYS A 56 19.34 32.15 -12.78
C LYS A 56 20.17 32.78 -11.67
N LYS A 57 19.64 33.84 -11.01
CA LYS A 57 20.34 34.54 -9.91
C LYS A 57 20.69 33.61 -8.72
N PHE A 58 20.01 32.48 -8.55
CA PHE A 58 20.24 31.52 -7.46
C PHE A 58 21.19 30.38 -7.85
N HIS A 59 21.46 30.19 -9.15
CA HIS A 59 22.20 29.01 -9.62
C HIS A 59 23.62 28.92 -9.04
N ALA A 60 24.32 30.05 -8.85
CA ALA A 60 25.66 30.03 -8.29
C ALA A 60 25.71 29.54 -6.83
N THR A 61 24.64 29.77 -6.05
CA THR A 61 24.53 29.29 -4.68
C THR A 61 24.02 27.85 -4.64
N LEU A 62 23.01 27.52 -5.45
CA LEU A 62 22.33 26.21 -5.37
C LEU A 62 23.12 25.09 -6.07
N ALA A 63 23.89 25.37 -7.10
CA ALA A 63 24.63 24.35 -7.84
C ALA A 63 25.60 23.53 -6.96
N PRO A 64 26.50 24.18 -6.15
CA PRO A 64 27.37 23.44 -5.24
C PRO A 64 26.57 22.70 -4.13
N GLU A 65 25.49 23.30 -3.63
CA GLU A 65 24.63 22.68 -2.60
C GLU A 65 23.95 21.39 -3.13
N PHE A 66 23.34 21.45 -4.32
CA PHE A 66 22.71 20.29 -4.94
C PHE A 66 23.73 19.22 -5.36
N LEU A 67 24.95 19.61 -5.72
CA LEU A 67 26.02 18.66 -5.96
C LEU A 67 26.44 17.94 -4.68
N ASP A 68 26.44 18.64 -3.55
CA ASP A 68 26.73 18.06 -2.24
C ASP A 68 25.64 17.08 -1.80
N GLU A 69 24.35 17.45 -1.96
CA GLU A 69 23.24 16.54 -1.74
C GLU A 69 23.37 15.28 -2.60
N LEU A 70 23.65 15.42 -3.89
CA LEU A 70 23.78 14.29 -4.83
C LEU A 70 24.93 13.36 -4.42
N LYS A 71 26.08 13.91 -3.99
CA LYS A 71 27.23 13.12 -3.50
C LYS A 71 26.94 12.46 -2.15
N THR A 72 26.24 13.17 -1.27
CA THR A 72 25.98 12.70 0.10
C THR A 72 24.87 11.66 0.14
N TYR A 73 23.78 11.88 -0.59
CA TYR A 73 22.57 11.07 -0.50
C TYR A 73 22.29 10.24 -1.76
N GLY A 74 23.01 10.50 -2.86
CA GLY A 74 22.71 9.91 -4.17
C GLY A 74 21.47 10.52 -4.84
N ARG A 75 20.86 11.54 -4.26
CA ARG A 75 19.64 12.24 -4.73
C ARG A 75 19.74 13.73 -4.39
N ILE A 76 18.94 14.55 -5.10
CA ILE A 76 18.79 15.99 -4.84
C ILE A 76 17.40 16.22 -4.27
N TYR A 77 17.32 16.32 -2.95
CA TYR A 77 16.05 16.55 -2.24
C TYR A 77 15.66 18.02 -2.10
N MET A 78 16.63 18.93 -2.28
CA MET A 78 16.46 20.39 -2.12
C MET A 78 15.99 20.76 -0.71
N TYR A 79 16.66 20.23 0.32
CA TYR A 79 16.30 20.41 1.74
C TYR A 79 16.12 21.85 2.17
N ARG A 80 16.89 22.79 1.60
CA ARG A 80 16.74 24.23 1.85
C ARG A 80 15.30 24.72 1.67
N PHE A 81 14.56 24.11 0.73
CA PHE A 81 13.20 24.50 0.36
C PHE A 81 12.11 23.75 1.13
N ARG A 82 12.49 22.90 2.09
CA ARG A 82 11.53 22.27 2.99
C ARG A 82 10.77 23.35 3.76
N PRO A 83 9.42 23.27 3.85
CA PRO A 83 8.66 24.20 4.69
C PRO A 83 9.09 24.12 6.15
N THR A 84 8.94 25.23 6.87
CA THR A 84 9.26 25.32 8.30
C THR A 84 8.05 25.07 9.21
N TYR A 85 6.85 24.92 8.62
CA TYR A 85 5.65 24.54 9.36
C TYR A 85 5.56 23.02 9.54
N ASP A 86 4.87 22.61 10.58
CA ASP A 86 4.61 21.19 10.82
C ASP A 86 3.75 20.59 9.71
N MET A 87 4.23 19.48 9.16
CA MET A 87 3.56 18.74 8.11
C MET A 87 2.53 17.79 8.74
N HIS A 88 1.25 18.09 8.59
CA HIS A 88 0.12 17.27 9.03
C HIS A 88 -1.15 17.68 8.30
N ALA A 89 -2.15 16.80 8.27
CA ALA A 89 -3.48 17.14 7.75
C ALA A 89 -4.15 18.19 8.64
N ARG A 90 -4.67 19.25 8.01
CA ARG A 90 -5.50 20.29 8.64
C ARG A 90 -6.90 20.26 8.06
N PRO A 91 -7.91 20.80 8.76
CA PRO A 91 -9.23 21.03 8.15
C PRO A 91 -9.10 21.76 6.82
N ILE A 92 -9.90 21.35 5.83
CA ILE A 92 -9.74 21.89 4.45
C ILE A 92 -9.91 23.41 4.37
N ASP A 93 -10.70 24.01 5.24
CA ASP A 93 -10.90 25.45 5.28
C ASP A 93 -9.65 26.24 5.74
N GLU A 94 -8.64 25.55 6.28
CA GLU A 94 -7.36 26.17 6.65
C GLU A 94 -6.39 26.28 5.47
N TYR A 95 -6.69 25.67 4.33
CA TYR A 95 -5.85 25.77 3.12
C TYR A 95 -6.29 26.93 2.23
N PRO A 96 -5.33 27.65 1.60
CA PRO A 96 -5.69 28.64 0.58
C PRO A 96 -6.22 27.92 -0.66
N HIS A 97 -7.47 28.11 -1.02
CA HIS A 97 -8.07 27.45 -2.17
C HIS A 97 -9.13 28.28 -2.87
N LYS A 98 -9.42 27.94 -4.13
CA LYS A 98 -10.56 28.47 -4.91
C LYS A 98 -11.63 27.38 -5.13
N CYS A 99 -11.29 26.10 -4.96
CA CYS A 99 -12.23 24.99 -4.95
C CYS A 99 -11.89 24.01 -3.82
N LYS A 100 -12.89 23.43 -3.16
CA LYS A 100 -12.73 22.52 -2.02
C LYS A 100 -11.95 21.26 -2.38
N GLN A 101 -12.06 20.80 -3.61
CA GLN A 101 -11.33 19.63 -4.11
C GLN A 101 -9.81 19.84 -4.06
N ALA A 102 -9.34 21.03 -4.43
CA ALA A 102 -7.92 21.38 -4.33
C ALA A 102 -7.44 21.41 -2.87
N ALA A 103 -8.25 21.95 -1.94
CA ALA A 103 -7.94 21.93 -0.51
C ALA A 103 -7.84 20.51 0.04
N ALA A 104 -8.74 19.61 -0.35
CA ALA A 104 -8.71 18.20 0.04
C ALA A 104 -7.44 17.50 -0.47
N ILE A 105 -6.99 17.79 -1.69
CA ILE A 105 -5.74 17.25 -2.24
C ILE A 105 -4.53 17.77 -1.44
N MET A 106 -4.49 19.08 -1.11
CA MET A 106 -3.43 19.65 -0.27
C MET A 106 -3.37 18.99 1.12
N MET A 107 -4.53 18.76 1.74
CA MET A 107 -4.65 18.05 3.01
C MET A 107 -4.07 16.63 2.91
N MET A 108 -4.43 15.88 1.89
CA MET A 108 -3.95 14.52 1.69
C MET A 108 -2.44 14.45 1.40
N ILE A 109 -1.89 15.40 0.65
CA ILE A 109 -0.44 15.54 0.44
C ILE A 109 0.27 15.75 1.79
N GLN A 110 -0.22 16.66 2.62
CA GLN A 110 0.38 16.93 3.93
C GLN A 110 0.22 15.76 4.91
N ASN A 111 -0.93 15.05 4.87
CA ASN A 111 -1.10 13.83 5.64
C ASN A 111 -0.05 12.77 5.29
N ASN A 112 0.24 12.60 3.99
CA ASN A 112 1.23 11.60 3.53
C ASN A 112 2.68 11.98 3.91
N LEU A 113 2.93 13.23 4.27
CA LEU A 113 4.23 13.76 4.69
C LEU A 113 4.33 14.03 6.21
N ASP A 114 3.26 13.80 6.96
CA ASP A 114 3.26 13.89 8.43
C ASP A 114 4.31 12.94 9.00
N LYS A 115 5.12 13.42 9.93
CA LYS A 115 6.16 12.61 10.62
C LYS A 115 5.60 11.41 11.39
N ALA A 116 4.32 11.43 11.75
CA ALA A 116 3.63 10.29 12.35
C ALA A 116 3.21 9.24 11.31
N VAL A 117 3.11 9.63 10.03
CA VAL A 117 2.65 8.80 8.90
C VAL A 117 3.82 8.37 8.02
N ALA A 118 4.66 9.33 7.60
CA ALA A 118 5.75 9.11 6.65
C ALA A 118 6.94 8.38 7.27
N GLN A 119 7.51 7.45 6.51
CA GLN A 119 8.72 6.72 6.91
C GLN A 119 9.95 7.63 6.93
N HIS A 120 10.11 8.46 5.91
CA HIS A 120 11.22 9.41 5.76
C HIS A 120 10.66 10.77 5.30
N PRO A 121 10.08 11.56 6.23
CA PRO A 121 9.33 12.76 5.86
C PRO A 121 10.17 13.83 5.19
N HIS A 122 11.47 13.95 5.53
CA HIS A 122 12.37 14.94 4.92
C HIS A 122 12.80 14.56 3.50
N GLU A 123 12.78 13.29 3.15
CA GLU A 123 13.03 12.76 1.81
C GLU A 123 11.73 12.51 1.02
N LEU A 124 10.59 12.99 1.55
CA LEU A 124 9.26 12.91 0.88
C LEU A 124 8.78 11.47 0.64
N ILE A 125 9.27 10.53 1.44
CA ILE A 125 8.96 9.11 1.34
C ILE A 125 7.93 8.71 2.40
N THR A 126 6.78 8.24 1.95
CA THR A 126 5.69 7.83 2.84
C THR A 126 5.92 6.43 3.42
N TYR A 127 6.19 5.43 2.57
CA TYR A 127 6.44 4.05 3.03
C TYR A 127 7.25 3.22 2.03
N GLY A 128 7.61 1.99 2.43
CA GLY A 128 8.26 1.01 1.55
C GLY A 128 9.68 1.38 1.11
N GLY A 129 10.33 2.30 1.83
CA GLY A 129 11.70 2.74 1.56
C GLY A 129 11.88 3.67 0.37
N ASN A 130 10.95 3.64 -0.59
CA ASN A 130 11.01 4.43 -1.84
C ASN A 130 9.67 5.04 -2.25
N GLY A 131 8.57 4.69 -1.59
CA GLY A 131 7.23 5.17 -1.96
C GLY A 131 7.07 6.67 -1.73
N ALA A 132 7.44 7.46 -2.72
CA ALA A 132 7.58 8.91 -2.62
C ALA A 132 6.31 9.65 -3.06
N VAL A 133 6.03 10.76 -2.39
CA VAL A 133 5.01 11.74 -2.79
C VAL A 133 5.58 12.68 -3.87
N PHE A 134 6.81 13.16 -3.67
CA PHE A 134 7.59 13.97 -4.61
C PHE A 134 9.05 13.55 -4.58
N GLN A 135 9.83 13.97 -5.58
CA GLN A 135 11.26 13.75 -5.60
C GLN A 135 12.03 14.78 -4.79
N ASN A 136 11.53 16.01 -4.70
CA ASN A 136 12.20 17.13 -4.03
C ASN A 136 11.21 18.20 -3.53
N TRP A 137 11.67 19.06 -2.65
CA TRP A 137 10.84 20.08 -2.01
C TRP A 137 10.40 21.22 -2.94
N ALA A 138 11.10 21.47 -4.06
CA ALA A 138 10.59 22.43 -5.06
C ALA A 138 9.32 21.92 -5.74
N GLN A 139 9.22 20.64 -6.01
CA GLN A 139 8.00 20.03 -6.56
C GLN A 139 6.83 20.18 -5.58
N TYR A 140 7.02 19.86 -4.30
CA TYR A 140 6.01 20.08 -3.27
C TYR A 140 5.51 21.53 -3.28
N ARG A 141 6.40 22.50 -3.22
CA ARG A 141 6.05 23.93 -3.18
C ARG A 141 5.26 24.37 -4.41
N LEU A 142 5.67 23.93 -5.60
CA LEU A 142 4.98 24.26 -6.84
C LEU A 142 3.58 23.63 -6.91
N VAL A 143 3.44 22.37 -6.48
CA VAL A 143 2.15 21.68 -6.47
C VAL A 143 1.19 22.36 -5.51
N MET A 144 1.61 22.66 -4.28
CA MET A 144 0.78 23.35 -3.29
C MET A 144 0.35 24.74 -3.80
N LYS A 145 1.24 25.46 -4.46
CA LYS A 145 0.91 26.74 -5.11
C LYS A 145 -0.15 26.57 -6.20
N TYR A 146 0.06 25.64 -7.14
CA TYR A 146 -0.92 25.40 -8.21
C TYR A 146 -2.28 24.98 -7.67
N LEU A 147 -2.32 24.13 -6.64
CA LEU A 147 -3.57 23.75 -5.98
C LEU A 147 -4.27 24.96 -5.32
N SER A 148 -3.50 25.89 -4.73
CA SER A 148 -4.06 27.10 -4.13
C SER A 148 -4.68 28.08 -5.16
N GLU A 149 -4.20 28.04 -6.39
CA GLU A 149 -4.65 28.91 -7.50
C GLU A 149 -5.69 28.24 -8.39
N MET A 150 -5.82 26.92 -8.33
CA MET A 150 -6.67 26.09 -9.18
C MET A 150 -8.16 26.41 -9.01
N THR A 151 -8.86 26.52 -10.13
CA THR A 151 -10.33 26.55 -10.18
C THR A 151 -10.89 25.14 -10.46
N ASP A 152 -12.19 24.99 -10.38
CA ASP A 152 -12.89 23.74 -10.73
C ASP A 152 -12.94 23.44 -12.24
N GLU A 153 -12.49 24.37 -13.08
CA GLU A 153 -12.36 24.23 -14.54
C GLU A 153 -10.89 24.03 -14.99
N GLN A 154 -10.04 23.51 -14.10
CA GLN A 154 -8.62 23.27 -14.40
C GLN A 154 -8.17 21.89 -13.94
N THR A 155 -7.21 21.33 -14.65
CA THR A 155 -6.49 20.10 -14.29
C THR A 155 -5.00 20.38 -14.14
N LEU A 156 -4.44 20.04 -13.00
CA LEU A 156 -3.00 19.96 -12.78
C LEU A 156 -2.45 18.66 -13.34
N VAL A 157 -1.54 18.75 -14.31
CA VAL A 157 -0.89 17.58 -14.90
C VAL A 157 0.49 17.42 -14.29
N MET A 158 0.77 16.21 -13.82
CA MET A 158 2.02 15.86 -13.14
C MET A 158 2.63 14.58 -13.70
N TYR A 159 3.94 14.55 -13.83
CA TYR A 159 4.67 13.30 -14.05
C TYR A 159 5.85 13.19 -13.08
N SER A 160 5.99 12.03 -12.44
CA SER A 160 7.09 11.73 -11.51
C SER A 160 7.35 12.87 -10.51
N GLY A 161 6.27 13.40 -9.91
CA GLY A 161 6.29 14.49 -8.94
C GLY A 161 6.39 15.89 -9.53
N HIS A 162 6.78 16.03 -10.81
CA HIS A 162 6.94 17.34 -11.45
C HIS A 162 5.61 17.89 -11.96
N PRO A 163 5.15 19.07 -11.50
CA PRO A 163 3.95 19.71 -12.02
C PRO A 163 4.27 20.38 -13.36
N LEU A 164 3.64 19.90 -14.43
CA LEU A 164 3.75 20.51 -15.76
C LEU A 164 2.97 21.84 -15.84
N GLY A 165 1.84 21.92 -15.13
CA GLY A 165 1.03 23.12 -15.07
C GLY A 165 -0.46 22.86 -14.98
N LEU A 166 -1.23 23.96 -14.82
CA LEU A 166 -2.69 23.96 -14.86
C LEU A 166 -3.17 24.11 -16.30
N PHE A 167 -3.99 23.17 -16.73
CA PHE A 167 -4.61 23.17 -18.06
C PHE A 167 -6.11 23.44 -17.95
N PRO A 168 -6.70 24.23 -18.87
CA PRO A 168 -8.14 24.38 -18.93
C PRO A 168 -8.84 23.02 -19.06
N SER A 169 -9.95 22.85 -18.33
CA SER A 169 -10.71 21.63 -18.27
C SER A 169 -12.19 21.94 -17.97
N HIS A 170 -12.91 21.04 -17.34
CA HIS A 170 -14.29 21.23 -16.90
C HIS A 170 -14.50 20.58 -15.53
N LYS A 171 -15.59 20.92 -14.84
CA LYS A 171 -15.83 20.51 -13.45
C LYS A 171 -15.92 18.99 -13.21
N ASP A 172 -16.25 18.22 -14.24
CA ASP A 172 -16.31 16.74 -14.15
C ASP A 172 -14.96 16.06 -14.42
N ALA A 173 -13.96 16.80 -14.94
CA ALA A 173 -12.62 16.26 -15.16
C ALA A 173 -11.83 16.20 -13.86
N PRO A 174 -10.81 15.31 -13.75
CA PRO A 174 -9.92 15.28 -12.61
C PRO A 174 -9.22 16.62 -12.36
N ARG A 175 -9.15 17.02 -11.11
CA ARG A 175 -8.33 18.19 -10.68
C ARG A 175 -6.85 17.92 -10.82
N VAL A 176 -6.41 16.66 -10.64
CA VAL A 176 -5.01 16.25 -10.80
C VAL A 176 -4.95 14.93 -11.56
N VAL A 177 -4.00 14.85 -12.49
CA VAL A 177 -3.61 13.62 -13.18
C VAL A 177 -2.13 13.37 -12.90
N VAL A 178 -1.82 12.22 -12.30
CA VAL A 178 -0.46 11.84 -11.88
C VAL A 178 0.00 10.59 -12.61
N THR A 179 1.22 10.63 -13.14
CA THR A 179 1.92 9.42 -13.60
C THR A 179 3.29 9.33 -12.91
N ASN A 180 3.64 8.15 -12.41
CA ASN A 180 4.93 7.93 -11.77
C ASN A 180 5.62 6.68 -12.34
N GLY A 181 6.90 6.79 -12.65
CA GLY A 181 7.74 5.65 -13.02
C GLY A 181 7.34 4.92 -14.31
N MET A 182 6.62 5.57 -15.20
CA MET A 182 6.14 4.98 -16.46
C MET A 182 7.25 4.94 -17.50
N VAL A 183 8.29 4.14 -17.22
CA VAL A 183 9.45 3.96 -18.09
C VAL A 183 9.11 2.93 -19.19
N ILE A 184 9.58 3.20 -20.42
CA ILE A 184 9.36 2.31 -21.57
C ILE A 184 10.03 0.95 -21.28
N PRO A 185 9.36 -0.20 -21.54
CA PRO A 185 9.80 -1.52 -21.07
C PRO A 185 11.25 -1.89 -21.38
N ASN A 186 11.77 -1.60 -22.57
CA ASN A 186 13.15 -1.92 -22.92
C ASN A 186 14.22 -1.05 -22.24
N TYR A 187 13.79 -0.02 -21.52
CA TYR A 187 14.65 0.93 -20.80
C TYR A 187 14.35 0.94 -19.29
N SER A 188 13.80 -0.16 -18.78
CA SER A 188 13.27 -0.27 -17.41
C SER A 188 13.94 -1.38 -16.61
N LYS A 189 15.26 -1.51 -16.73
CA LYS A 189 16.06 -2.35 -15.83
C LYS A 189 16.26 -1.64 -14.49
N GLN A 190 16.63 -2.38 -13.45
CA GLN A 190 16.85 -1.84 -12.11
C GLN A 190 17.79 -0.62 -12.10
N ASP A 191 18.93 -0.71 -12.80
CA ASP A 191 19.88 0.40 -12.87
C ASP A 191 19.35 1.60 -13.67
N ASP A 192 18.47 1.39 -14.65
CA ASP A 192 17.84 2.47 -15.40
C ASP A 192 16.94 3.32 -14.49
N TRP A 193 16.12 2.68 -13.64
CA TRP A 193 15.28 3.41 -12.70
C TRP A 193 16.08 4.18 -11.64
N GLU A 194 17.11 3.56 -11.09
CA GLU A 194 17.98 4.22 -10.11
C GLU A 194 18.66 5.44 -10.74
N ARG A 195 19.14 5.31 -11.99
CA ARG A 195 19.71 6.39 -12.75
C ARG A 195 18.69 7.50 -13.03
N ASP A 196 17.53 7.17 -13.54
CA ASP A 196 16.50 8.14 -13.91
C ASP A 196 15.94 8.87 -12.67
N ASN A 197 15.86 8.19 -11.54
CA ASN A 197 15.51 8.82 -10.28
C ASN A 197 16.62 9.77 -9.79
N ALA A 198 17.90 9.40 -9.90
CA ALA A 198 19.02 10.26 -9.56
C ALA A 198 19.15 11.48 -10.49
N LEU A 199 18.77 11.34 -11.77
CA LEU A 199 18.66 12.43 -12.73
C LEU A 199 17.47 13.39 -12.43
N GLY A 200 16.55 12.98 -11.55
CA GLY A 200 15.33 13.75 -11.24
C GLY A 200 14.30 13.73 -12.36
N VAL A 201 14.22 12.66 -13.16
CA VAL A 201 13.28 12.55 -14.29
C VAL A 201 12.24 11.47 -14.11
N SER A 202 12.45 10.50 -13.22
CA SER A 202 11.47 9.46 -12.90
C SER A 202 11.37 9.25 -11.40
N GLN A 203 10.18 8.90 -10.93
CA GLN A 203 9.87 8.65 -9.52
C GLN A 203 9.29 7.27 -9.35
N TYR A 204 9.72 6.56 -8.30
CA TYR A 204 9.07 5.32 -7.87
C TYR A 204 7.69 5.62 -7.30
N GLY A 205 6.66 5.13 -7.97
CA GLY A 205 5.27 5.33 -7.57
C GLY A 205 4.70 4.12 -6.84
N GLN A 206 4.93 4.01 -5.55
CA GLN A 206 4.43 2.88 -4.77
C GLN A 206 3.01 3.14 -4.27
N MET A 207 2.03 2.49 -4.92
CA MET A 207 0.64 2.40 -4.43
C MET A 207 0.08 3.76 -3.94
N THR A 208 -0.56 3.80 -2.79
CA THR A 208 -1.20 4.99 -2.22
C THR A 208 -0.24 6.10 -1.79
N ALA A 209 1.06 5.83 -1.64
CA ALA A 209 2.04 6.89 -1.41
C ALA A 209 2.09 7.87 -2.60
N GLY A 210 2.13 7.34 -3.83
CA GLY A 210 2.19 8.16 -5.05
C GLY A 210 0.87 8.83 -5.42
N SER A 211 -0.26 8.39 -4.87
CA SER A 211 -1.60 8.97 -5.10
C SER A 211 -2.12 9.84 -3.95
N TYR A 212 -1.32 10.07 -2.94
CA TYR A 212 -1.69 10.85 -1.74
C TYR A 212 -2.81 10.22 -0.89
N MET A 213 -3.13 8.94 -1.10
CA MET A 213 -4.23 8.24 -0.41
C MET A 213 -3.78 7.33 0.73
N TYR A 214 -2.53 7.41 1.18
CA TYR A 214 -2.08 6.66 2.34
C TYR A 214 -2.69 7.22 3.63
N ILE A 215 -3.34 6.37 4.41
CA ILE A 215 -4.06 6.73 5.64
C ILE A 215 -3.39 6.19 6.91
N GLY A 216 -2.11 5.87 6.84
CA GLY A 216 -1.39 5.25 7.94
C GLY A 216 -1.54 3.72 7.95
N PRO A 217 -1.15 3.08 9.05
CA PRO A 217 -1.01 1.63 9.14
C PRO A 217 -2.32 0.85 9.15
N GLN A 218 -3.48 1.50 9.37
CA GLN A 218 -4.75 0.79 9.48
C GLN A 218 -5.13 0.03 8.19
N GLY A 219 -4.68 0.48 7.02
CA GLY A 219 -4.95 -0.22 5.76
C GLY A 219 -4.33 -1.62 5.74
N ILE A 220 -3.09 -1.76 6.20
CA ILE A 220 -2.42 -3.05 6.26
C ILE A 220 -2.90 -3.89 7.44
N VAL A 221 -3.25 -3.28 8.57
CA VAL A 221 -3.88 -4.01 9.69
C VAL A 221 -5.19 -4.63 9.24
N HIS A 222 -6.03 -3.87 8.51
CA HIS A 222 -7.27 -4.37 7.94
C HIS A 222 -7.04 -5.56 6.98
N GLY A 223 -6.18 -5.37 5.96
CA GLY A 223 -5.90 -6.42 4.98
C GLY A 223 -5.35 -7.69 5.63
N THR A 224 -4.48 -7.56 6.63
CA THR A 224 -3.95 -8.70 7.39
C THR A 224 -5.03 -9.36 8.25
N THR A 225 -5.87 -8.59 8.92
CA THR A 225 -7.00 -9.13 9.71
C THR A 225 -7.92 -9.97 8.83
N ILE A 226 -8.34 -9.43 7.69
CA ILE A 226 -9.21 -10.14 6.74
C ILE A 226 -8.51 -11.40 6.21
N THR A 227 -7.24 -11.33 5.88
CA THR A 227 -6.45 -12.48 5.42
C THR A 227 -6.39 -13.57 6.48
N VAL A 228 -6.09 -13.23 7.74
CA VAL A 228 -6.01 -14.20 8.84
C VAL A 228 -7.36 -14.82 9.16
N LEU A 229 -8.46 -14.04 9.19
CA LEU A 229 -9.82 -14.55 9.38
C LEU A 229 -10.18 -15.58 8.31
N ASN A 230 -9.88 -15.31 7.05
CA ASN A 230 -10.21 -16.21 5.96
C ASN A 230 -9.26 -17.41 5.88
N ALA A 231 -7.99 -17.26 6.19
CA ALA A 231 -7.06 -18.37 6.35
C ALA A 231 -7.48 -19.30 7.48
N ALA A 232 -7.90 -18.75 8.63
CA ALA A 232 -8.42 -19.54 9.75
C ALA A 232 -9.70 -20.31 9.37
N ARG A 233 -10.61 -19.68 8.63
CA ARG A 233 -11.82 -20.32 8.09
C ARG A 233 -11.49 -21.45 7.11
N LYS A 234 -10.45 -21.31 6.29
CA LYS A 234 -9.95 -22.34 5.36
C LYS A 234 -9.42 -23.58 6.09
N VAL A 235 -8.65 -23.38 7.15
CA VAL A 235 -8.15 -24.47 7.99
C VAL A 235 -9.29 -25.17 8.74
N GLY A 236 -10.38 -24.44 9.03
CA GLY A 236 -11.56 -25.00 9.71
C GLY A 236 -11.34 -25.33 11.17
N GLY A 237 -12.38 -25.90 11.81
CA GLY A 237 -12.37 -26.29 13.23
C GLY A 237 -12.58 -25.13 14.19
N ASP A 238 -13.07 -25.45 15.40
CA ASP A 238 -13.44 -24.47 16.44
C ASP A 238 -12.30 -24.17 17.43
N ASN A 239 -11.12 -24.77 17.23
CA ASN A 239 -9.97 -24.57 18.11
C ASN A 239 -9.29 -23.22 17.85
N MET A 240 -8.67 -22.67 18.89
CA MET A 240 -7.78 -21.52 18.75
C MET A 240 -6.71 -21.80 17.68
N LYS A 241 -6.48 -20.83 16.79
CA LYS A 241 -5.47 -20.93 15.76
C LYS A 241 -4.16 -20.31 16.22
N LEU A 242 -3.06 -20.99 15.92
CA LEU A 242 -1.71 -20.42 16.05
C LEU A 242 -1.26 -19.94 14.68
N PHE A 243 -1.03 -18.64 14.58
CA PHE A 243 -0.47 -17.96 13.40
C PHE A 243 0.97 -17.56 13.66
N VAL A 244 1.91 -18.02 12.82
CA VAL A 244 3.34 -17.70 12.94
C VAL A 244 3.81 -17.01 11.67
N THR A 245 4.55 -15.91 11.85
CA THR A 245 5.04 -15.08 10.74
C THR A 245 6.32 -14.32 11.12
N ALA A 246 6.82 -13.47 10.22
CA ALA A 246 8.03 -12.69 10.44
C ALA A 246 7.88 -11.23 10.00
N GLY A 247 8.68 -10.38 10.64
CA GLY A 247 8.79 -8.95 10.37
C GLY A 247 7.91 -8.09 11.27
N LEU A 248 8.52 -7.05 11.88
CA LEU A 248 7.86 -6.02 12.67
C LEU A 248 8.22 -4.59 12.20
N GLY A 249 8.64 -4.47 10.96
CA GLY A 249 8.98 -3.21 10.31
C GLY A 249 7.77 -2.30 10.05
N GLY A 250 7.89 -1.41 9.08
CA GLY A 250 6.83 -0.44 8.74
C GLY A 250 5.51 -1.09 8.36
N MET A 251 5.55 -2.01 7.39
CA MET A 251 4.37 -2.72 6.87
C MET A 251 4.05 -3.97 7.71
N SER A 252 5.04 -4.83 7.91
CA SER A 252 4.88 -6.10 8.62
C SER A 252 4.51 -5.96 10.10
N GLY A 253 4.83 -4.83 10.73
CA GLY A 253 4.47 -4.54 12.12
C GLY A 253 2.96 -4.52 12.40
N ALA A 254 2.13 -4.55 11.37
CA ALA A 254 0.68 -4.68 11.51
C ALA A 254 0.19 -6.09 11.89
N GLN A 255 1.00 -7.13 11.68
CA GLN A 255 0.59 -8.52 11.83
C GLN A 255 0.15 -8.91 13.26
N PRO A 256 0.86 -8.52 14.34
CA PRO A 256 0.44 -8.84 15.69
C PRO A 256 -0.95 -8.26 16.02
N LYS A 257 -1.14 -6.97 15.68
CA LYS A 257 -2.42 -6.28 15.92
C LYS A 257 -3.57 -6.91 15.13
N ALA A 258 -3.30 -7.27 13.87
CA ALA A 258 -4.25 -7.97 13.04
C ALA A 258 -4.60 -9.36 13.61
N GLY A 259 -3.63 -10.08 14.15
CA GLY A 259 -3.85 -11.35 14.84
C GLY A 259 -4.77 -11.22 16.04
N ASN A 260 -4.57 -10.18 16.85
CA ASN A 260 -5.43 -9.87 17.99
C ASN A 260 -6.88 -9.58 17.55
N ILE A 261 -7.07 -8.73 16.52
CA ILE A 261 -8.40 -8.43 15.99
C ILE A 261 -9.06 -9.66 15.37
N ALA A 262 -8.29 -10.51 14.69
CA ALA A 262 -8.78 -11.76 14.12
C ALA A 262 -9.05 -12.86 15.17
N GLY A 263 -8.67 -12.67 16.42
CA GLY A 263 -8.92 -13.58 17.52
C GLY A 263 -8.05 -14.85 17.53
N VAL A 264 -6.77 -14.72 17.13
CA VAL A 264 -5.81 -15.83 17.09
C VAL A 264 -4.67 -15.64 18.10
N VAL A 265 -3.93 -16.70 18.42
CA VAL A 265 -2.59 -16.59 19.00
C VAL A 265 -1.63 -16.27 17.85
N SER A 266 -0.94 -15.15 17.89
CA SER A 266 0.03 -14.79 16.85
C SER A 266 1.45 -14.70 17.40
N VAL A 267 2.42 -15.20 16.62
CA VAL A 267 3.85 -15.12 16.95
C VAL A 267 4.57 -14.52 15.75
N THR A 268 5.29 -13.43 15.98
CA THR A 268 6.02 -12.72 14.91
C THR A 268 7.50 -12.62 15.29
N ALA A 269 8.37 -13.19 14.47
CA ALA A 269 9.82 -13.06 14.65
C ALA A 269 10.34 -11.75 14.05
N GLU A 270 11.23 -11.07 14.77
CA GLU A 270 11.91 -9.85 14.33
C GLU A 270 13.33 -9.82 14.87
N ILE A 271 14.31 -9.75 13.97
CA ILE A 271 15.73 -9.74 14.37
C ILE A 271 16.17 -8.38 14.93
N ASN A 272 15.49 -7.30 14.57
CA ASN A 272 15.81 -5.96 15.04
C ASN A 272 15.06 -5.66 16.36
N PRO A 273 15.76 -5.63 17.51
CA PRO A 273 15.12 -5.39 18.80
C PRO A 273 14.46 -4.02 18.88
N LEU A 274 14.95 -3.00 18.17
CA LEU A 274 14.34 -1.67 18.15
C LEU A 274 12.96 -1.69 17.46
N ALA A 275 12.81 -2.46 16.38
CA ALA A 275 11.53 -2.63 15.72
C ALA A 275 10.52 -3.38 16.61
N ALA A 276 10.94 -4.47 17.24
CA ALA A 276 10.11 -5.25 18.15
C ALA A 276 9.65 -4.41 19.38
N ASN A 277 10.59 -3.74 20.05
CA ASN A 277 10.29 -2.87 21.18
C ASN A 277 9.33 -1.73 20.82
N LYS A 278 9.53 -1.11 19.65
CA LYS A 278 8.63 -0.05 19.17
C LYS A 278 7.18 -0.55 19.04
N ARG A 279 6.96 -1.77 18.54
CA ARG A 279 5.60 -2.34 18.41
C ARG A 279 5.00 -2.71 19.76
N TYR A 280 5.83 -3.16 20.70
CA TYR A 280 5.40 -3.41 22.07
C TYR A 280 4.99 -2.11 22.80
N GLU A 281 5.81 -1.08 22.72
CA GLU A 281 5.50 0.25 23.30
C GLU A 281 4.24 0.88 22.69
N GLN A 282 3.97 0.62 21.42
CA GLN A 282 2.75 1.05 20.74
C GLN A 282 1.51 0.22 21.11
N GLY A 283 1.65 -0.84 21.91
CA GLY A 283 0.55 -1.76 22.25
C GLY A 283 0.05 -2.59 21.05
N TRP A 284 0.94 -2.86 20.08
CA TRP A 284 0.65 -3.70 18.92
C TRP A 284 1.10 -5.13 19.12
N VAL A 285 2.06 -5.35 20.01
CA VAL A 285 2.54 -6.63 20.51
C VAL A 285 2.24 -6.67 22.00
N ASP A 286 1.69 -7.78 22.50
CA ASP A 286 1.32 -7.92 23.92
C ASP A 286 2.49 -8.45 24.76
N GLU A 287 3.33 -9.31 24.19
CA GLU A 287 4.44 -9.96 24.89
C GLU A 287 5.72 -9.96 24.03
N LEU A 288 6.88 -9.68 24.66
CA LEU A 288 8.21 -9.78 24.03
C LEU A 288 8.99 -10.95 24.63
N HIS A 289 9.60 -11.75 23.78
CA HIS A 289 10.48 -12.87 24.15
C HIS A 289 11.76 -12.82 23.30
N ASP A 290 12.91 -12.90 23.93
CA ASP A 290 14.22 -13.03 23.27
C ASP A 290 14.81 -14.45 23.37
N ASN A 291 14.09 -15.33 24.05
CA ASN A 291 14.48 -16.72 24.31
C ASN A 291 13.36 -17.69 23.89
N LEU A 292 13.70 -18.64 23.03
CA LEU A 292 12.77 -19.68 22.58
C LEU A 292 12.34 -20.64 23.71
N ASP A 293 13.19 -20.86 24.73
CA ASP A 293 12.85 -21.71 25.87
C ASP A 293 11.75 -21.11 26.76
N GLU A 294 11.55 -19.78 26.69
CA GLU A 294 10.45 -19.07 27.35
C GLU A 294 9.25 -18.94 26.41
N LEU A 295 9.46 -18.64 25.14
CA LEU A 295 8.42 -18.44 24.16
C LEU A 295 7.60 -19.71 23.90
N ILE A 296 8.24 -20.88 23.73
CA ILE A 296 7.53 -22.12 23.41
C ILE A 296 6.52 -22.52 24.50
N PRO A 297 6.84 -22.52 25.81
CA PRO A 297 5.85 -22.72 26.87
C PRO A 297 4.74 -21.68 26.85
N ALA A 298 5.05 -20.40 26.58
CA ALA A 298 4.04 -19.33 26.48
C ALA A 298 3.05 -19.59 25.34
N ILE A 299 3.54 -20.01 24.18
CA ILE A 299 2.70 -20.40 23.03
C ILE A 299 1.76 -21.56 23.41
N ARG A 300 2.28 -22.64 23.99
CA ARG A 300 1.48 -23.81 24.42
C ARG A 300 0.38 -23.39 25.38
N LYS A 301 0.70 -22.60 26.38
CA LYS A 301 -0.23 -22.08 27.39
C LYS A 301 -1.33 -21.21 26.73
N ALA A 302 -0.94 -20.26 25.85
CA ALA A 302 -1.91 -19.40 25.19
C ALA A 302 -2.91 -20.15 24.32
N VAL A 303 -2.45 -21.19 23.58
CA VAL A 303 -3.32 -22.04 22.76
C VAL A 303 -4.24 -22.88 23.62
N GLU A 304 -3.73 -23.48 24.73
CA GLU A 304 -4.52 -24.29 25.65
C GLU A 304 -5.60 -23.48 26.35
N GLU A 305 -5.25 -22.29 26.84
CA GLU A 305 -6.16 -21.35 27.51
C GLU A 305 -7.08 -20.60 26.52
N LYS A 306 -6.91 -20.77 25.22
CA LYS A 306 -7.62 -20.04 24.17
C LYS A 306 -7.52 -18.52 24.33
N ARG A 307 -6.36 -18.04 24.75
CA ARG A 307 -6.08 -16.65 25.02
C ARG A 307 -5.63 -15.95 23.72
N VAL A 308 -6.41 -15.00 23.23
CA VAL A 308 -5.99 -14.11 22.15
C VAL A 308 -4.83 -13.26 22.61
N VAL A 309 -3.68 -13.40 21.95
CA VAL A 309 -2.44 -12.70 22.33
C VAL A 309 -1.48 -12.64 21.16
N SER A 310 -0.75 -11.56 21.06
CA SER A 310 0.35 -11.39 20.12
C SER A 310 1.70 -11.42 20.83
N MET A 311 2.60 -12.28 20.37
CA MET A 311 3.95 -12.46 20.92
C MET A 311 4.98 -12.09 19.85
N ALA A 312 5.99 -11.30 20.22
CA ALA A 312 7.14 -11.07 19.37
C ALA A 312 8.33 -11.93 19.85
N TYR A 313 8.97 -12.61 18.92
CA TYR A 313 10.26 -13.24 19.13
C TYR A 313 11.36 -12.31 18.62
N VAL A 314 12.19 -11.80 19.53
CA VAL A 314 13.36 -10.98 19.17
C VAL A 314 14.49 -11.91 18.77
N GLY A 315 14.47 -12.31 17.49
CA GLY A 315 15.40 -13.28 16.94
C GLY A 315 15.10 -13.62 15.49
N ASN A 316 15.86 -14.57 14.94
CA ASN A 316 15.71 -14.96 13.55
C ASN A 316 14.51 -15.90 13.36
N ILE A 317 13.73 -15.66 12.30
CA ILE A 317 12.56 -16.48 11.96
C ILE A 317 12.93 -17.95 11.69
N VAL A 318 14.11 -18.23 11.16
CA VAL A 318 14.55 -19.60 10.89
C VAL A 318 14.67 -20.39 12.18
N ASP A 319 15.27 -19.80 13.23
CA ASP A 319 15.39 -20.44 14.54
C ASP A 319 14.02 -20.77 15.12
N LEU A 320 13.05 -19.87 14.97
CA LEU A 320 11.67 -20.10 15.42
C LEU A 320 11.01 -21.26 14.65
N TRP A 321 11.10 -21.26 13.31
CA TRP A 321 10.50 -22.32 12.50
C TRP A 321 11.10 -23.69 12.80
N GLU A 322 12.44 -23.77 12.92
CA GLU A 322 13.14 -25.00 13.24
C GLU A 322 12.74 -25.53 14.63
N ARG A 323 12.70 -24.65 15.64
CA ARG A 323 12.30 -25.02 17.01
C ARG A 323 10.84 -25.52 17.08
N LEU A 324 9.91 -24.85 16.38
CA LEU A 324 8.51 -25.30 16.31
C LEU A 324 8.37 -26.67 15.66
N ALA A 325 9.18 -26.95 14.62
CA ALA A 325 9.18 -28.24 13.93
C ALA A 325 9.77 -29.36 14.79
N GLU A 326 10.86 -29.08 15.52
CA GLU A 326 11.56 -30.02 16.41
C GLU A 326 10.70 -30.41 17.61
N GLU A 327 10.02 -29.44 18.22
CA GLU A 327 9.17 -29.70 19.39
C GLU A 327 7.74 -30.16 19.04
N ASN A 328 7.47 -30.43 17.77
CA ASN A 328 6.15 -30.86 17.33
C ASN A 328 5.01 -29.90 17.72
N ILE A 329 5.27 -28.60 17.72
CA ILE A 329 4.22 -27.62 17.93
C ILE A 329 3.28 -27.63 16.73
N ARG A 330 1.99 -27.78 16.97
CA ARG A 330 0.99 -27.60 15.92
C ARG A 330 0.87 -26.12 15.59
N VAL A 331 1.29 -25.75 14.40
CA VAL A 331 1.05 -24.43 13.81
C VAL A 331 -0.10 -24.57 12.80
N ASP A 332 -1.12 -23.74 12.90
CA ASP A 332 -2.27 -23.79 12.00
C ASP A 332 -2.04 -22.93 10.75
N LEU A 333 -1.52 -21.72 10.92
CA LEU A 333 -1.28 -20.74 9.88
C LEU A 333 0.18 -20.28 9.89
N GLY A 334 0.80 -20.21 8.73
CA GLY A 334 2.15 -19.72 8.55
C GLY A 334 2.26 -18.72 7.41
N SER A 335 3.06 -17.69 7.58
CA SER A 335 3.45 -16.78 6.49
C SER A 335 4.82 -16.14 6.75
N ASP A 336 5.25 -15.29 5.80
CA ASP A 336 6.45 -14.47 5.97
C ASP A 336 6.17 -13.09 5.39
N GLN A 337 6.57 -12.04 6.10
CA GLN A 337 6.43 -10.65 5.66
C GLN A 337 7.72 -9.84 5.89
N THR A 338 8.87 -10.51 5.87
CA THR A 338 10.17 -9.85 5.74
C THR A 338 10.29 -9.16 4.38
N SER A 339 11.18 -8.18 4.23
CA SER A 339 11.26 -7.39 2.98
C SER A 339 12.06 -8.09 1.88
N LEU A 340 11.65 -9.31 1.50
CA LEU A 340 12.35 -10.14 0.50
C LEU A 340 12.27 -9.59 -0.94
N HIS A 341 11.47 -8.58 -1.21
CA HIS A 341 11.59 -7.79 -2.44
C HIS A 341 12.89 -6.96 -2.50
N ASN A 342 13.61 -6.86 -1.38
CA ASN A 342 14.92 -6.19 -1.28
C ASN A 342 15.87 -6.94 -0.32
N PRO A 343 16.16 -8.24 -0.55
CA PRO A 343 16.87 -9.08 0.41
C PRO A 343 18.31 -8.66 0.66
N TRP A 344 18.95 -8.01 -0.33
CA TRP A 344 20.37 -7.67 -0.32
C TRP A 344 20.71 -6.35 0.38
N ALA A 345 19.71 -5.59 0.79
CA ALA A 345 19.86 -4.29 1.42
C ALA A 345 19.12 -4.21 2.77
N GLY A 346 19.23 -5.27 3.58
CA GLY A 346 18.63 -5.33 4.91
C GLY A 346 17.16 -5.75 4.93
N GLY A 347 16.65 -6.30 3.82
CA GLY A 347 15.28 -6.83 3.76
C GLY A 347 15.12 -8.21 4.40
N TYR A 348 16.21 -8.98 4.49
CA TYR A 348 16.26 -10.29 5.12
C TYR A 348 17.62 -10.52 5.77
N TYR A 349 17.66 -11.14 6.93
CA TYR A 349 18.88 -11.35 7.70
C TYR A 349 19.20 -12.84 7.87
N PRO A 350 20.49 -13.24 7.66
CA PRO A 350 20.90 -14.65 7.78
C PRO A 350 20.76 -15.18 9.21
N VAL A 351 20.35 -16.42 9.33
CA VAL A 351 20.33 -17.14 10.62
C VAL A 351 21.75 -17.42 11.12
N GLY A 352 21.92 -17.41 12.45
CA GLY A 352 23.21 -17.65 13.10
C GLY A 352 24.16 -16.46 13.07
N MET A 353 23.65 -15.26 12.78
CA MET A 353 24.38 -13.99 12.80
C MET A 353 23.56 -12.94 13.55
N SER A 354 24.26 -12.07 14.31
CA SER A 354 23.61 -10.90 14.89
C SER A 354 23.24 -9.87 13.82
N LEU A 355 22.35 -8.93 14.17
CA LEU A 355 21.99 -7.81 13.30
C LEU A 355 23.22 -6.98 12.90
N GLU A 356 24.10 -6.73 13.86
CA GLU A 356 25.33 -5.93 13.65
C GLU A 356 26.31 -6.65 12.72
N GLU A 357 26.57 -7.94 12.96
CA GLU A 357 27.42 -8.76 12.08
C GLU A 357 26.88 -8.84 10.66
N SER A 358 25.56 -9.00 10.52
CA SER A 358 24.89 -9.03 9.22
C SER A 358 25.02 -7.70 8.48
N ASN A 359 24.80 -6.58 9.15
CA ASN A 359 24.96 -5.24 8.56
C ASN A 359 26.41 -4.97 8.13
N ARG A 360 27.38 -5.39 8.95
CA ARG A 360 28.81 -5.27 8.60
C ARG A 360 29.14 -6.14 7.38
N MET A 361 28.73 -7.42 7.36
CA MET A 361 28.97 -8.32 6.22
C MET A 361 28.30 -7.81 4.94
N MET A 362 27.10 -7.28 5.03
CA MET A 362 26.38 -6.68 3.88
C MET A 362 27.17 -5.53 3.26
N ALA A 363 27.83 -4.70 4.07
CA ALA A 363 28.64 -3.57 3.61
C ALA A 363 30.03 -3.99 3.08
N GLU A 364 30.71 -4.90 3.78
CA GLU A 364 32.12 -5.24 3.54
C GLU A 364 32.30 -6.45 2.62
N ALA A 365 31.38 -7.42 2.64
CA ALA A 365 31.44 -8.67 1.89
C ALA A 365 30.07 -9.08 1.30
N PRO A 366 29.47 -8.26 0.40
CA PRO A 366 28.09 -8.43 -0.07
C PRO A 366 27.82 -9.79 -0.72
N GLU A 367 28.76 -10.38 -1.42
CA GLU A 367 28.55 -11.71 -2.03
C GLU A 367 28.48 -12.83 -0.97
N GLN A 368 29.28 -12.73 0.09
CA GLN A 368 29.19 -13.67 1.21
C GLN A 368 27.87 -13.50 1.97
N PHE A 369 27.41 -12.26 2.15
CA PHE A 369 26.11 -11.96 2.73
C PHE A 369 24.97 -12.62 1.92
N LYS A 370 24.98 -12.49 0.58
CA LYS A 370 24.00 -13.13 -0.30
C LYS A 370 23.98 -14.65 -0.13
N GLU A 371 25.13 -15.30 -0.05
CA GLU A 371 25.19 -16.76 0.15
C GLU A 371 24.63 -17.18 1.53
N LYS A 372 24.88 -16.40 2.58
CA LYS A 372 24.30 -16.63 3.91
C LYS A 372 22.79 -16.48 3.90
N VAL A 373 22.25 -15.47 3.21
CA VAL A 373 20.80 -15.28 3.01
C VAL A 373 20.21 -16.47 2.27
N ARG A 374 20.80 -16.91 1.16
CA ARG A 374 20.33 -18.07 0.39
C ARG A 374 20.33 -19.36 1.23
N ALA A 375 21.37 -19.59 2.01
CA ALA A 375 21.45 -20.73 2.92
C ALA A 375 20.33 -20.69 3.98
N SER A 376 20.04 -19.51 4.51
CA SER A 376 18.98 -19.29 5.50
C SER A 376 17.59 -19.54 4.90
N LEU A 377 17.34 -19.06 3.67
CA LEU A 377 16.08 -19.31 2.95
C LEU A 377 15.84 -20.81 2.71
N ARG A 378 16.90 -21.58 2.37
CA ARG A 378 16.77 -23.04 2.24
C ARG A 378 16.36 -23.69 3.56
N ARG A 379 17.02 -23.34 4.67
CA ARG A 379 16.68 -23.84 6.01
C ARG A 379 15.25 -23.46 6.42
N GLN A 380 14.86 -22.22 6.17
CA GLN A 380 13.49 -21.74 6.46
C GLN A 380 12.45 -22.58 5.71
N VAL A 381 12.65 -22.82 4.42
CA VAL A 381 11.75 -23.64 3.60
C VAL A 381 11.71 -25.08 4.09
N ASP A 382 12.85 -25.67 4.47
CA ASP A 382 12.90 -27.05 5.02
C ASP A 382 12.06 -27.16 6.30
N ALA A 383 12.12 -26.17 7.19
CA ALA A 383 11.31 -26.16 8.41
C ALA A 383 9.81 -25.96 8.09
N ILE A 384 9.48 -25.05 7.17
CA ILE A 384 8.11 -24.84 6.69
C ILE A 384 7.55 -26.12 6.07
N ASN A 385 8.32 -26.82 5.22
CA ASN A 385 7.90 -28.08 4.59
C ASN A 385 7.60 -29.15 5.64
N LYS A 386 8.37 -29.23 6.73
CA LYS A 386 8.09 -30.16 7.84
C LYS A 386 6.79 -29.84 8.56
N LEU A 387 6.50 -28.56 8.79
CA LEU A 387 5.26 -28.12 9.48
C LEU A 387 4.04 -28.24 8.58
N THR A 388 4.16 -27.93 7.30
CA THR A 388 3.05 -28.12 6.33
C THR A 388 2.69 -29.58 6.13
N ALA A 389 3.67 -30.48 6.15
CA ALA A 389 3.43 -31.93 6.17
C ALA A 389 2.63 -32.40 7.39
N LYS A 390 2.60 -31.60 8.48
CA LYS A 390 1.82 -31.84 9.70
C LYS A 390 0.48 -31.06 9.71
N GLY A 391 0.14 -30.38 8.62
CA GLY A 391 -1.15 -29.70 8.44
C GLY A 391 -1.13 -28.18 8.60
N MET A 392 0.01 -27.53 8.70
CA MET A 392 0.10 -26.07 8.64
C MET A 392 -0.31 -25.57 7.25
N TYR A 393 -1.17 -24.58 7.19
CA TYR A 393 -1.47 -23.82 5.98
C TYR A 393 -0.49 -22.65 5.86
N PHE A 394 0.40 -22.72 4.88
CA PHE A 394 1.38 -21.67 4.61
C PHE A 394 1.00 -20.89 3.35
N PHE A 395 1.14 -19.57 3.39
CA PHE A 395 0.93 -18.67 2.26
C PHE A 395 1.97 -17.55 2.22
N ASP A 396 2.40 -17.18 1.03
CA ASP A 396 3.22 -15.99 0.79
C ASP A 396 2.36 -14.74 0.97
N TYR A 397 2.85 -13.78 1.75
CA TYR A 397 2.11 -12.53 2.00
C TYR A 397 2.39 -11.43 0.94
N GLY A 398 2.93 -11.79 -0.21
CA GLY A 398 3.22 -10.87 -1.31
C GLY A 398 4.51 -10.07 -1.12
N ASN A 399 5.48 -10.65 -0.42
CA ASN A 399 6.79 -10.06 -0.11
C ASN A 399 7.95 -10.66 -0.92
N ALA A 400 7.64 -11.42 -1.97
CA ALA A 400 8.58 -12.17 -2.81
C ALA A 400 9.27 -13.37 -2.12
N PHE A 401 8.74 -13.89 -1.00
CA PHE A 401 9.32 -15.04 -0.30
C PHE A 401 9.47 -16.26 -1.21
N LEU A 402 8.40 -16.67 -1.90
CA LEU A 402 8.44 -17.84 -2.78
C LEU A 402 9.45 -17.69 -3.91
N LEU A 403 9.52 -16.49 -4.49
CA LEU A 403 10.43 -16.18 -5.59
C LEU A 403 11.89 -16.24 -5.15
N GLU A 404 12.23 -15.60 -4.03
CA GLU A 404 13.61 -15.57 -3.52
C GLU A 404 14.03 -16.91 -2.95
N ALA A 405 13.13 -17.67 -2.33
CA ALA A 405 13.38 -19.05 -1.91
C ALA A 405 13.69 -19.96 -3.12
N SER A 406 12.94 -19.82 -4.21
CA SER A 406 13.23 -20.54 -5.46
C SER A 406 14.60 -20.17 -6.04
N ARG A 407 14.91 -18.88 -6.10
CA ARG A 407 16.22 -18.38 -6.55
C ARG A 407 17.38 -18.85 -5.65
N ALA A 408 17.10 -19.08 -4.37
CA ALA A 408 18.06 -19.66 -3.44
C ALA A 408 18.24 -21.17 -3.60
N GLY A 409 17.47 -21.84 -4.44
CA GLY A 409 17.50 -23.30 -4.65
C GLY A 409 16.82 -24.09 -3.51
N ALA A 410 15.87 -23.49 -2.78
CA ALA A 410 15.07 -24.18 -1.79
C ALA A 410 14.04 -25.12 -2.44
N ASP A 411 13.62 -26.16 -1.71
CA ASP A 411 12.58 -27.12 -2.16
C ASP A 411 11.18 -26.49 -2.03
N ILE A 412 10.91 -25.51 -2.88
CA ILE A 412 9.70 -24.68 -2.88
C ILE A 412 8.85 -24.87 -4.16
N LEU A 413 9.36 -25.61 -5.15
CA LEU A 413 8.67 -25.88 -6.39
C LEU A 413 8.10 -27.30 -6.40
N ARG A 414 6.97 -27.46 -7.10
CA ARG A 414 6.40 -28.76 -7.47
C ARG A 414 7.06 -29.27 -8.75
N GLU A 415 6.76 -30.52 -9.13
CA GLU A 415 7.27 -31.15 -10.36
C GLU A 415 6.85 -30.38 -11.62
N ASP A 416 5.69 -29.69 -11.59
CA ASP A 416 5.18 -28.86 -12.69
C ASP A 416 5.84 -27.46 -12.75
N GLY A 417 6.86 -27.20 -11.92
CA GLY A 417 7.57 -25.94 -11.84
C GLY A 417 6.83 -24.81 -11.13
N LYS A 418 5.62 -25.05 -10.62
CA LYS A 418 4.84 -24.07 -9.86
C LYS A 418 5.24 -24.11 -8.39
N PHE A 419 4.97 -23.02 -7.67
CA PHE A 419 5.21 -22.96 -6.24
C PHE A 419 4.36 -23.98 -5.46
N ARG A 420 4.93 -24.55 -4.40
CA ARG A 420 4.20 -25.45 -3.49
C ARG A 420 3.11 -24.75 -2.71
N TYR A 421 3.35 -23.51 -2.35
CA TYR A 421 2.47 -22.71 -1.53
C TYR A 421 1.87 -21.59 -2.38
N PRO A 422 0.63 -21.20 -2.11
CA PRO A 422 0.01 -20.08 -2.79
C PRO A 422 0.50 -18.74 -2.21
N SER A 423 0.33 -17.66 -2.97
CA SER A 423 0.28 -16.34 -2.37
C SER A 423 -1.08 -16.12 -1.69
N TYR A 424 -1.13 -15.19 -0.74
CA TYR A 424 -2.39 -14.83 -0.06
C TYR A 424 -3.46 -14.31 -1.04
N VAL A 425 -3.06 -13.65 -2.13
CA VAL A 425 -4.00 -13.21 -3.16
C VAL A 425 -4.49 -14.40 -3.99
N GLN A 426 -3.58 -15.29 -4.39
CA GLN A 426 -3.94 -16.44 -5.23
C GLN A 426 -5.03 -17.32 -4.61
N ASP A 427 -4.98 -17.51 -3.31
CA ASP A 427 -5.79 -18.54 -2.64
C ASP A 427 -6.80 -17.97 -1.62
N ILE A 428 -6.65 -16.71 -1.20
CA ILE A 428 -7.57 -16.06 -0.25
C ILE A 428 -8.19 -14.81 -0.88
N MET A 429 -7.40 -13.76 -1.11
CA MET A 429 -7.97 -12.47 -1.51
C MET A 429 -8.57 -12.50 -2.92
N GLY A 430 -7.95 -13.21 -3.87
CA GLY A 430 -8.47 -13.36 -5.23
C GLY A 430 -9.83 -14.06 -5.24
N PRO A 431 -9.89 -15.36 -4.88
CA PRO A 431 -11.12 -16.16 -5.01
C PRO A 431 -12.22 -15.82 -3.99
N MET A 432 -11.89 -15.25 -2.82
CA MET A 432 -12.87 -14.94 -1.79
C MET A 432 -13.34 -13.48 -1.79
N PHE A 433 -12.54 -12.55 -2.31
CA PHE A 433 -12.81 -11.12 -2.28
C PHE A 433 -12.81 -10.50 -3.68
N PHE A 434 -11.66 -10.47 -4.37
CA PHE A 434 -11.53 -9.75 -5.64
C PHE A 434 -12.44 -10.30 -6.74
N ASP A 435 -12.60 -11.63 -6.83
CA ASP A 435 -13.49 -12.25 -7.80
C ASP A 435 -14.95 -11.87 -7.60
N TYR A 436 -15.34 -11.49 -6.39
CA TYR A 436 -16.68 -11.00 -6.06
C TYR A 436 -16.76 -9.46 -6.00
N GLY A 437 -15.69 -8.76 -6.33
CA GLY A 437 -15.63 -7.30 -6.34
C GLY A 437 -15.34 -6.67 -4.99
N PHE A 438 -15.10 -7.45 -3.94
CA PHE A 438 -14.69 -6.90 -2.64
C PHE A 438 -13.23 -6.50 -2.68
N GLY A 439 -12.95 -5.25 -2.36
CA GLY A 439 -11.62 -4.69 -2.27
C GLY A 439 -11.58 -3.49 -1.35
N PRO A 440 -10.36 -2.98 -1.05
CA PRO A 440 -10.16 -1.92 -0.07
C PRO A 440 -10.81 -0.61 -0.50
N PHE A 441 -11.75 -0.16 0.29
CA PHE A 441 -12.43 1.13 0.16
C PHE A 441 -12.13 1.96 1.39
N ARG A 442 -11.61 3.17 1.21
CA ARG A 442 -11.20 4.04 2.30
C ARG A 442 -11.80 5.44 2.20
N TRP A 443 -11.90 6.09 3.36
CA TRP A 443 -12.35 7.48 3.43
C TRP A 443 -11.58 8.27 4.47
N VAL A 444 -11.58 9.58 4.27
CA VAL A 444 -10.93 10.56 5.14
C VAL A 444 -11.91 11.70 5.39
N CYS A 445 -12.15 12.03 6.66
CA CYS A 445 -12.93 13.17 7.07
C CYS A 445 -12.10 14.45 6.96
N SER A 446 -12.45 15.33 6.01
CA SER A 446 -11.65 16.52 5.72
C SER A 446 -11.77 17.64 6.78
N SER A 447 -12.66 17.45 7.74
CA SER A 447 -12.74 18.29 8.94
C SER A 447 -11.62 18.03 9.94
N CYS A 448 -10.95 16.88 9.86
CA CYS A 448 -10.05 16.36 10.88
C CYS A 448 -10.72 16.18 12.26
N ASP A 449 -12.06 16.17 12.34
CA ASP A 449 -12.83 15.97 13.58
C ASP A 449 -13.13 14.47 13.78
N PRO A 450 -12.73 13.87 14.92
CA PRO A 450 -13.09 12.49 15.27
C PRO A 450 -14.59 12.20 15.26
N LYS A 451 -15.44 13.21 15.52
CA LYS A 451 -16.90 13.05 15.49
C LYS A 451 -17.42 12.72 14.08
N ASP A 452 -16.83 13.34 13.06
CA ASP A 452 -17.20 13.03 11.68
C ASP A 452 -16.79 11.59 11.32
N LEU A 453 -15.67 11.10 11.87
CA LEU A 453 -15.25 9.70 11.68
C LEU A 453 -16.25 8.74 12.38
N GLU A 454 -16.72 9.06 13.57
CA GLU A 454 -17.75 8.24 14.28
C GLU A 454 -19.04 8.16 13.46
N VAL A 455 -19.48 9.27 12.85
CA VAL A 455 -20.65 9.30 11.96
C VAL A 455 -20.43 8.42 10.73
N THR A 456 -19.28 8.55 10.07
CA THR A 456 -18.98 7.74 8.88
C THR A 456 -18.84 6.26 9.20
N ASP A 457 -18.22 5.88 10.32
CA ASP A 457 -18.13 4.49 10.79
C ASP A 457 -19.51 3.89 11.05
N ARG A 458 -20.42 4.64 11.68
CA ARG A 458 -21.81 4.23 11.91
C ARG A 458 -22.55 4.01 10.60
N LEU A 459 -22.52 4.98 9.69
CA LEU A 459 -23.19 4.88 8.39
C LEU A 459 -22.70 3.71 7.56
N ALA A 460 -21.38 3.50 7.52
CA ALA A 460 -20.80 2.36 6.81
C ALA A 460 -21.25 1.02 7.43
N THR A 461 -21.29 0.93 8.76
CA THR A 461 -21.76 -0.26 9.47
C THR A 461 -23.24 -0.55 9.13
N GLU A 462 -24.10 0.46 9.19
CA GLU A 462 -25.53 0.35 8.87
C GLU A 462 -25.74 -0.17 7.44
N VAL A 463 -24.97 0.34 6.47
CA VAL A 463 -25.03 -0.12 5.07
C VAL A 463 -24.63 -1.60 4.97
N LEU A 464 -23.53 -2.02 5.60
CA LEU A 464 -23.07 -3.40 5.55
C LEU A 464 -24.07 -4.35 6.23
N GLU A 465 -24.63 -3.96 7.38
CA GLU A 465 -25.66 -4.74 8.09
C GLU A 465 -26.94 -4.89 7.26
N GLU A 466 -27.33 -3.85 6.51
CA GLU A 466 -28.48 -3.95 5.60
C GLU A 466 -28.17 -4.88 4.42
N MET A 467 -27.00 -4.76 3.81
CA MET A 467 -26.59 -5.65 2.71
C MET A 467 -26.52 -7.11 3.15
N ARG A 468 -26.08 -7.36 4.39
CA ARG A 468 -25.99 -8.70 4.96
C ARG A 468 -27.33 -9.46 4.97
N LYS A 469 -28.44 -8.75 5.15
CA LYS A 469 -29.77 -9.38 5.21
C LYS A 469 -30.17 -10.11 3.93
N THR A 470 -29.66 -9.66 2.80
CA THR A 470 -29.97 -10.21 1.46
C THR A 470 -28.75 -10.84 0.77
N ALA A 471 -27.62 -10.94 1.47
CA ALA A 471 -26.38 -11.47 0.93
C ALA A 471 -26.49 -12.97 0.62
N THR A 472 -25.87 -13.37 -0.49
CA THR A 472 -25.70 -14.77 -0.83
C THR A 472 -24.67 -15.44 0.08
N LYS A 473 -24.69 -16.78 0.15
CA LYS A 473 -23.73 -17.55 0.97
C LYS A 473 -22.27 -17.27 0.59
N ASP A 474 -22.03 -16.92 -0.67
CA ASP A 474 -20.68 -16.69 -1.20
C ASP A 474 -20.03 -15.39 -0.69
N ILE A 475 -20.84 -14.39 -0.29
CA ILE A 475 -20.37 -13.07 0.11
C ILE A 475 -20.72 -12.67 1.55
N ILE A 476 -21.53 -13.48 2.26
CA ILE A 476 -21.93 -13.15 3.63
C ILE A 476 -20.76 -13.09 4.58
N GLY A 477 -19.75 -13.95 4.40
CA GLY A 477 -18.54 -13.97 5.22
C GLY A 477 -17.72 -12.68 5.07
N GLN A 478 -17.64 -12.11 3.86
CA GLN A 478 -16.94 -10.85 3.60
C GLN A 478 -17.63 -9.68 4.31
N LEU A 479 -18.97 -9.66 4.32
CA LEU A 479 -19.72 -8.64 5.05
C LEU A 479 -19.52 -8.77 6.56
N ASP A 480 -19.60 -9.99 7.10
CA ASP A 480 -19.40 -10.28 8.53
C ASP A 480 -17.98 -9.85 8.98
N ASP A 481 -16.95 -10.18 8.21
CA ASP A 481 -15.58 -9.82 8.49
C ASP A 481 -15.38 -8.30 8.53
N ASN A 482 -16.00 -7.54 7.61
CA ASN A 482 -15.89 -6.09 7.56
C ASN A 482 -16.75 -5.38 8.62
N ILE A 483 -17.90 -5.93 8.99
CA ILE A 483 -18.69 -5.45 10.14
C ILE A 483 -17.90 -5.66 11.44
N HIS A 484 -17.26 -6.83 11.61
CA HIS A 484 -16.38 -7.09 12.73
C HIS A 484 -15.21 -6.09 12.78
N TRP A 485 -14.53 -5.91 11.66
CA TRP A 485 -13.41 -4.99 11.54
C TRP A 485 -13.77 -3.55 11.95
N ILE A 486 -14.83 -2.97 11.40
CA ILE A 486 -15.17 -1.56 11.67
C ILE A 486 -15.56 -1.34 13.14
N LYS A 487 -16.21 -2.34 13.77
CA LYS A 487 -16.50 -2.32 15.21
C LYS A 487 -15.27 -2.43 16.08
N GLU A 488 -14.24 -3.14 15.63
CA GLU A 488 -12.97 -3.28 16.36
C GLU A 488 -11.99 -2.13 16.07
N ALA A 489 -12.00 -1.55 14.87
CA ALA A 489 -11.08 -0.48 14.48
C ALA A 489 -11.11 0.73 15.42
N GLY A 490 -12.30 1.16 15.85
CA GLY A 490 -12.48 2.25 16.81
C GLY A 490 -11.85 1.96 18.19
N LYS A 491 -12.04 0.73 18.69
CA LYS A 491 -11.50 0.28 19.97
C LYS A 491 -9.97 0.13 19.97
N ASN A 492 -9.38 -0.13 18.81
CA ASN A 492 -7.96 -0.39 18.66
C ASN A 492 -7.12 0.85 18.37
N HIS A 493 -7.73 2.05 18.32
CA HIS A 493 -7.04 3.33 18.15
C HIS A 493 -6.08 3.36 16.94
N LEU A 494 -6.56 2.89 15.79
CA LEU A 494 -5.74 2.69 14.59
C LEU A 494 -5.53 3.96 13.75
N VAL A 495 -6.18 5.07 14.10
CA VAL A 495 -6.04 6.35 13.40
C VAL A 495 -4.66 6.93 13.66
N VAL A 496 -3.94 7.25 12.59
CA VAL A 496 -2.65 7.94 12.62
C VAL A 496 -2.68 9.02 11.53
N GLY A 497 -2.39 10.26 11.91
CA GLY A 497 -2.54 11.42 11.02
C GLY A 497 -4.01 11.83 10.88
N SER A 498 -4.56 11.82 9.66
CA SER A 498 -5.95 12.22 9.38
C SER A 498 -7.00 11.28 9.97
N GLN A 499 -8.20 11.80 10.21
CA GLN A 499 -9.36 11.01 10.63
C GLN A 499 -9.86 10.16 9.46
N ALA A 500 -9.45 8.91 9.42
CA ALA A 500 -9.65 8.01 8.29
C ALA A 500 -10.07 6.60 8.71
N ARG A 501 -10.73 5.89 7.76
CA ARG A 501 -11.08 4.49 7.91
C ARG A 501 -10.95 3.76 6.58
N ILE A 502 -10.86 2.43 6.65
CA ILE A 502 -10.88 1.49 5.52
C ILE A 502 -11.77 0.31 5.87
N LEU A 503 -12.40 -0.26 4.86
CA LEU A 503 -13.02 -1.59 4.89
C LEU A 503 -12.99 -2.19 3.48
N TYR A 504 -13.35 -3.47 3.33
CA TYR A 504 -13.54 -4.06 2.00
C TYR A 504 -15.03 -4.06 1.63
N ALA A 505 -15.33 -3.54 0.44
CA ALA A 505 -16.68 -3.51 -0.10
C ALA A 505 -16.65 -3.74 -1.62
N ASP A 506 -17.74 -4.32 -2.13
CA ASP A 506 -18.01 -4.43 -3.56
C ASP A 506 -18.55 -3.11 -4.14
N SER A 507 -18.84 -3.06 -5.44
CA SER A 507 -19.35 -1.85 -6.10
C SER A 507 -20.64 -1.32 -5.47
N VAL A 508 -21.52 -2.21 -5.03
CA VAL A 508 -22.78 -1.84 -4.37
C VAL A 508 -22.54 -1.25 -2.99
N GLY A 509 -21.69 -1.91 -2.20
CA GLY A 509 -21.33 -1.45 -0.87
C GLY A 509 -20.63 -0.08 -0.92
N ARG A 510 -19.62 0.08 -1.78
CA ARG A 510 -18.92 1.36 -1.97
C ARG A 510 -19.88 2.47 -2.36
N THR A 511 -20.77 2.20 -3.33
CA THR A 511 -21.76 3.21 -3.81
C THR A 511 -22.74 3.58 -2.69
N LYS A 512 -23.32 2.63 -1.98
CA LYS A 512 -24.27 2.91 -0.88
C LYS A 512 -23.63 3.66 0.27
N ILE A 513 -22.41 3.27 0.69
CA ILE A 513 -21.66 3.96 1.73
C ILE A 513 -21.34 5.40 1.31
N ALA A 514 -20.83 5.60 0.10
CA ALA A 514 -20.50 6.92 -0.42
C ALA A 514 -21.72 7.83 -0.54
N LEU A 515 -22.87 7.31 -1.00
CA LEU A 515 -24.13 8.07 -1.05
C LEU A 515 -24.63 8.43 0.35
N ALA A 516 -24.48 7.54 1.34
CA ALA A 516 -24.84 7.84 2.72
C ALA A 516 -23.96 8.96 3.28
N PHE A 517 -22.67 8.95 2.99
CA PHE A 517 -21.76 10.03 3.38
C PHE A 517 -22.14 11.35 2.69
N ASN A 518 -22.40 11.32 1.37
CA ASN A 518 -22.79 12.53 0.64
C ASN A 518 -24.09 13.14 1.18
N GLU A 519 -25.07 12.32 1.53
CA GLU A 519 -26.31 12.75 2.16
C GLU A 519 -26.08 13.34 3.56
N ALA A 520 -25.19 12.72 4.36
CA ALA A 520 -24.85 13.22 5.70
C ALA A 520 -24.11 14.56 5.63
N VAL A 521 -23.23 14.77 4.65
CA VAL A 521 -22.59 16.07 4.38
C VAL A 521 -23.67 17.10 3.99
N ARG A 522 -24.58 16.73 3.09
CA ARG A 522 -25.66 17.63 2.65
C ARG A 522 -26.57 18.08 3.79
N LYS A 523 -26.82 17.19 4.76
CA LYS A 523 -27.63 17.47 5.96
C LYS A 523 -26.86 18.18 7.08
N GLY A 524 -25.54 18.30 6.97
CA GLY A 524 -24.69 18.84 8.03
C GLY A 524 -24.48 17.90 9.22
N GLU A 525 -24.75 16.59 9.07
CA GLU A 525 -24.40 15.56 10.06
C GLU A 525 -22.90 15.31 10.05
N ILE A 526 -22.26 15.44 8.89
CA ILE A 526 -20.80 15.49 8.68
C ILE A 526 -20.48 16.95 8.33
N SER A 527 -19.52 17.52 9.03
CA SER A 527 -19.29 18.99 9.01
C SER A 527 -18.57 19.48 7.75
N GLN A 528 -17.78 18.61 7.09
CA GLN A 528 -16.98 18.94 5.90
C GLN A 528 -17.06 17.80 4.88
N PRO A 529 -16.67 18.02 3.62
CA PRO A 529 -16.60 16.96 2.61
C PRO A 529 -15.79 15.73 3.08
N VAL A 530 -16.15 14.58 2.54
CA VAL A 530 -15.43 13.33 2.77
C VAL A 530 -14.60 13.00 1.54
N VAL A 531 -13.33 12.65 1.73
CA VAL A 531 -12.47 12.16 0.66
C VAL A 531 -12.58 10.65 0.59
N LEU A 532 -13.00 10.12 -0.55
CA LEU A 532 -13.06 8.68 -0.83
C LEU A 532 -11.85 8.25 -1.65
N GLY A 533 -11.45 7.01 -1.50
CA GLY A 533 -10.45 6.37 -2.33
C GLY A 533 -10.43 4.87 -2.11
N ARG A 534 -9.45 4.21 -2.66
CA ARG A 534 -9.16 2.81 -2.38
C ARG A 534 -7.67 2.58 -2.28
N ASP A 535 -7.27 1.43 -1.76
CA ASP A 535 -5.90 0.97 -1.95
C ASP A 535 -5.70 0.61 -3.43
N HIS A 536 -4.50 0.79 -3.94
CA HIS A 536 -4.17 0.33 -5.28
C HIS A 536 -4.17 -1.20 -5.38
N HIS A 537 -3.84 -1.90 -4.29
CA HIS A 537 -4.08 -3.32 -4.08
C HIS A 537 -5.58 -3.61 -4.08
N ASP A 538 -6.18 -3.80 -5.25
CA ASP A 538 -7.63 -3.88 -5.43
C ASP A 538 -8.01 -4.82 -6.57
N VAL A 539 -9.31 -4.94 -6.80
CA VAL A 539 -9.95 -5.76 -7.83
C VAL A 539 -9.49 -5.38 -9.24
N SER A 540 -9.39 -4.07 -9.53
CA SER A 540 -9.17 -3.50 -10.85
C SER A 540 -7.88 -2.69 -10.98
N GLY A 541 -7.43 -2.10 -9.88
CA GLY A 541 -6.41 -1.06 -9.90
C GLY A 541 -4.98 -1.54 -10.08
N THR A 542 -4.72 -2.85 -10.09
CA THR A 542 -3.36 -3.38 -10.07
C THR A 542 -3.21 -4.62 -10.95
N ASP A 543 -2.28 -4.55 -11.89
CA ASP A 543 -1.74 -5.70 -12.62
C ASP A 543 -0.38 -6.05 -12.02
N SER A 544 -0.32 -7.19 -11.32
CA SER A 544 0.87 -7.72 -10.66
C SER A 544 0.83 -9.26 -10.73
N PRO A 545 1.66 -9.89 -11.57
CA PRO A 545 1.59 -11.32 -11.87
C PRO A 545 1.72 -12.24 -10.64
N PHE A 546 2.49 -11.79 -9.65
CA PHE A 546 2.79 -12.58 -8.45
C PHE A 546 2.00 -12.14 -7.22
N ARG A 547 1.08 -11.18 -7.37
CA ARG A 547 0.27 -10.65 -6.28
C ARG A 547 -1.20 -10.49 -6.70
N GLU A 548 -1.65 -9.30 -7.15
CA GLU A 548 -3.07 -9.00 -7.38
C GLU A 548 -3.67 -9.76 -8.57
N THR A 549 -2.87 -10.08 -9.58
CA THR A 549 -3.32 -10.87 -10.74
C THR A 549 -2.84 -12.32 -10.73
N SER A 550 -2.33 -12.79 -9.59
CA SER A 550 -1.81 -14.17 -9.45
C SER A 550 -2.88 -15.27 -9.57
N ASN A 551 -4.16 -14.94 -9.40
CA ASN A 551 -5.27 -15.86 -9.63
C ASN A 551 -5.93 -15.71 -11.01
N ILE A 552 -5.29 -15.05 -11.96
CA ILE A 552 -5.67 -14.99 -13.37
C ILE A 552 -4.81 -16.00 -14.12
N TYR A 553 -5.43 -17.01 -14.75
CA TYR A 553 -4.72 -18.18 -15.28
C TYR A 553 -4.75 -18.31 -16.82
N ASP A 554 -5.21 -17.30 -17.53
CA ASP A 554 -5.30 -17.31 -19.00
C ASP A 554 -4.04 -16.77 -19.70
N GLY A 555 -3.00 -16.45 -18.96
CA GLY A 555 -1.75 -15.88 -19.47
C GLY A 555 -1.71 -14.36 -19.47
N SER A 556 -2.83 -13.69 -19.21
CA SER A 556 -2.91 -12.22 -19.23
C SER A 556 -2.54 -11.55 -17.92
N GLN A 557 -2.21 -12.32 -16.88
CA GLN A 557 -1.71 -11.78 -15.61
C GLN A 557 -0.46 -10.89 -15.77
N PHE A 558 0.26 -11.03 -16.89
CA PHE A 558 1.43 -10.22 -17.23
C PHE A 558 1.10 -8.95 -18.02
N CYS A 559 -0.18 -8.67 -18.31
CA CYS A 559 -0.62 -7.51 -19.08
C CYS A 559 -1.14 -6.42 -18.13
N ALA A 560 -0.81 -5.17 -18.42
CA ALA A 560 -1.20 -4.01 -17.59
C ALA A 560 -2.47 -3.29 -18.10
N ASP A 561 -3.22 -3.90 -19.02
CA ASP A 561 -4.38 -3.26 -19.65
C ASP A 561 -5.48 -2.93 -18.63
N MET A 562 -5.71 -3.79 -17.64
CA MET A 562 -6.75 -3.57 -16.64
C MET A 562 -6.48 -2.30 -15.82
N ALA A 563 -5.29 -2.14 -15.27
CA ALA A 563 -4.94 -0.96 -14.46
C ALA A 563 -4.98 0.33 -15.28
N ILE A 564 -4.54 0.29 -16.54
CA ILE A 564 -4.59 1.44 -17.44
C ILE A 564 -6.03 1.81 -17.80
N GLN A 565 -6.86 0.84 -18.20
CA GLN A 565 -8.27 1.08 -18.49
C GLN A 565 -9.05 1.57 -17.27
N ASN A 566 -8.73 1.02 -16.09
CA ASN A 566 -9.35 1.42 -14.84
C ASN A 566 -9.15 2.92 -14.60
N VAL A 567 -7.91 3.42 -14.61
CA VAL A 567 -7.62 4.84 -14.34
C VAL A 567 -8.19 5.77 -15.40
N ILE A 568 -8.21 5.35 -16.68
CA ILE A 568 -8.84 6.12 -17.77
C ILE A 568 -10.34 6.27 -17.50
N GLY A 569 -11.01 5.18 -17.14
CA GLY A 569 -12.44 5.19 -16.89
C GLY A 569 -12.84 5.96 -15.64
N ASP A 570 -12.03 5.93 -14.58
CA ASP A 570 -12.22 6.75 -13.38
C ASP A 570 -12.09 8.24 -13.71
N ALA A 571 -11.11 8.60 -14.56
CA ALA A 571 -10.83 9.97 -14.94
C ALA A 571 -12.03 10.65 -15.59
N PHE A 572 -12.76 9.97 -16.49
CA PHE A 572 -13.90 10.58 -17.15
C PHE A 572 -15.27 10.26 -16.53
N ARG A 573 -15.28 9.69 -15.30
CA ARG A 573 -16.50 9.47 -14.51
C ARG A 573 -16.54 10.27 -13.20
N GLY A 574 -15.70 11.30 -13.09
CA GLY A 574 -15.76 12.25 -11.98
C GLY A 574 -14.85 11.95 -10.79
N ALA A 575 -13.81 11.13 -10.95
CA ALA A 575 -12.74 11.10 -9.97
C ALA A 575 -12.12 12.48 -9.78
N THR A 576 -11.90 12.90 -8.55
CA THR A 576 -11.31 14.22 -8.26
C THR A 576 -9.85 14.27 -8.64
N TRP A 577 -9.11 13.17 -8.45
CA TRP A 577 -7.79 12.97 -9.04
C TRP A 577 -7.57 11.49 -9.35
N VAL A 578 -6.70 11.25 -10.30
CA VAL A 578 -6.30 9.91 -10.71
C VAL A 578 -4.79 9.79 -10.78
N SER A 579 -4.30 8.57 -10.58
CA SER A 579 -2.89 8.28 -10.65
C SER A 579 -2.63 6.90 -11.25
N ILE A 580 -1.52 6.76 -11.99
CA ILE A 580 -1.01 5.47 -12.45
C ILE A 580 0.49 5.39 -12.25
N HIS A 581 0.96 4.25 -11.77
CA HIS A 581 2.34 4.07 -11.34
C HIS A 581 2.93 2.75 -11.84
N ASN A 582 4.23 2.76 -12.11
CA ASN A 582 5.05 1.58 -12.09
C ASN A 582 5.70 1.45 -10.71
N GLY A 583 5.66 0.25 -10.13
CA GLY A 583 6.20 -0.02 -8.82
C GLY A 583 5.11 -0.29 -7.77
N GLY A 584 5.45 -1.13 -6.81
CA GLY A 584 4.54 -1.55 -5.74
C GLY A 584 5.24 -2.42 -4.72
N GLY A 585 4.48 -3.17 -3.93
CA GLY A 585 4.99 -4.04 -2.86
C GLY A 585 5.96 -5.14 -3.31
N VAL A 586 6.02 -5.43 -4.61
CA VAL A 586 6.95 -6.40 -5.23
C VAL A 586 8.10 -5.74 -5.99
N GLY A 587 8.23 -4.42 -5.94
CA GLY A 587 9.36 -3.66 -6.51
C GLY A 587 9.05 -2.93 -7.82
N TRP A 588 10.08 -2.29 -8.38
CA TRP A 588 10.04 -1.68 -9.70
C TRP A 588 9.84 -2.74 -10.80
N GLY A 589 9.09 -2.39 -11.85
CA GLY A 589 8.94 -3.21 -13.04
C GLY A 589 8.06 -4.44 -12.90
N GLU A 590 7.68 -4.79 -11.70
CA GLU A 590 6.91 -5.99 -11.41
C GLU A 590 5.40 -5.71 -11.32
N VAL A 591 5.01 -4.43 -11.34
CA VAL A 591 3.61 -4.03 -11.13
C VAL A 591 3.29 -2.70 -11.79
N ILE A 592 2.12 -2.62 -12.44
CA ILE A 592 1.46 -1.38 -12.81
C ILE A 592 0.21 -1.25 -11.95
N ASN A 593 0.05 -0.12 -11.31
CA ASN A 593 -1.08 0.12 -10.42
C ASN A 593 -1.61 1.54 -10.54
N GLY A 594 -2.89 1.71 -10.29
CA GLY A 594 -3.56 2.99 -10.34
C GLY A 594 -4.59 3.16 -9.23
N GLY A 595 -4.95 4.38 -8.96
CA GLY A 595 -5.94 4.73 -7.97
C GLY A 595 -6.52 6.11 -8.21
N PHE A 596 -7.47 6.46 -7.36
CA PHE A 596 -8.19 7.72 -7.41
C PHE A 596 -8.38 8.30 -6.01
N GLY A 597 -8.68 9.60 -5.97
CA GLY A 597 -9.39 10.24 -4.87
C GLY A 597 -10.67 10.89 -5.39
N MET A 598 -11.72 10.85 -4.58
CA MET A 598 -13.01 11.47 -4.88
C MET A 598 -13.48 12.28 -3.67
N VAL A 599 -13.75 13.56 -3.88
CA VAL A 599 -14.32 14.42 -2.83
C VAL A 599 -15.83 14.40 -2.94
N VAL A 600 -16.51 14.02 -1.87
CA VAL A 600 -17.97 14.05 -1.75
C VAL A 600 -18.38 15.22 -0.84
N ASP A 601 -19.07 16.18 -1.41
CA ASP A 601 -19.30 17.52 -0.83
C ASP A 601 -20.77 17.84 -0.54
N GLY A 602 -21.65 16.82 -0.62
CA GLY A 602 -23.09 16.98 -0.43
C GLY A 602 -23.86 17.36 -1.69
N SER A 603 -23.20 17.53 -2.85
CA SER A 603 -23.82 17.98 -4.10
C SER A 603 -24.48 16.83 -4.88
N GLU A 604 -25.36 17.19 -5.83
CA GLU A 604 -25.93 16.24 -6.80
C GLU A 604 -24.90 15.77 -7.83
N ASP A 605 -23.91 16.59 -8.17
CA ASP A 605 -22.79 16.17 -9.01
C ASP A 605 -21.99 15.05 -8.32
N ALA A 606 -21.74 15.15 -7.00
CA ALA A 606 -21.13 14.08 -6.24
C ALA A 606 -21.97 12.79 -6.26
N ASN A 607 -23.31 12.88 -6.14
CA ASN A 607 -24.20 11.71 -6.27
C ASN A 607 -24.04 11.00 -7.64
N ARG A 608 -23.97 11.78 -8.72
CA ARG A 608 -23.77 11.23 -10.07
C ARG A 608 -22.40 10.57 -10.21
N HIS A 609 -21.33 11.24 -9.81
CA HIS A 609 -19.96 10.72 -9.87
C HIS A 609 -19.82 9.43 -9.03
N ILE A 610 -20.38 9.38 -7.82
CA ILE A 610 -20.39 8.18 -6.97
C ILE A 610 -20.98 6.99 -7.73
N ARG A 611 -22.17 7.17 -8.35
CA ARG A 611 -22.86 6.07 -9.05
C ARG A 611 -22.12 5.60 -10.29
N GLU A 612 -21.57 6.50 -11.08
CA GLU A 612 -20.93 6.19 -12.34
C GLU A 612 -19.52 5.63 -12.12
N MET A 613 -18.71 6.30 -11.29
CA MET A 613 -17.30 5.97 -11.12
C MET A 613 -17.11 4.71 -10.27
N LEU A 614 -17.79 4.57 -9.13
CA LEU A 614 -17.63 3.39 -8.27
C LEU A 614 -18.21 2.11 -8.89
N LEU A 615 -19.22 2.23 -9.76
CA LEU A 615 -19.67 1.12 -10.58
C LEU A 615 -18.56 0.65 -11.53
N TRP A 616 -17.95 1.59 -12.24
CA TRP A 616 -16.87 1.31 -13.18
C TRP A 616 -15.62 0.78 -12.48
N ASP A 617 -15.14 1.49 -11.47
CA ASP A 617 -13.86 1.20 -10.79
C ASP A 617 -13.74 -0.26 -10.33
N VAL A 618 -14.82 -0.85 -9.87
CA VAL A 618 -14.84 -2.25 -9.45
C VAL A 618 -15.13 -3.20 -10.62
N ASN A 619 -16.16 -2.90 -11.42
CA ASN A 619 -16.68 -3.87 -12.39
C ASN A 619 -15.80 -4.06 -13.61
N ASN A 620 -14.90 -3.13 -13.94
CA ASN A 620 -13.95 -3.36 -15.01
C ASN A 620 -12.99 -4.51 -14.65
N GLY A 621 -12.54 -4.60 -13.42
CA GLY A 621 -11.72 -5.70 -12.93
C GLY A 621 -12.49 -7.02 -12.81
N ILE A 622 -13.75 -6.97 -12.37
CA ILE A 622 -14.60 -8.18 -12.34
C ILE A 622 -14.82 -8.69 -13.77
N ALA A 623 -15.10 -7.81 -14.75
CA ALA A 623 -15.25 -8.19 -16.15
C ALA A 623 -13.98 -8.86 -16.69
N ARG A 624 -12.81 -8.30 -16.36
CA ARG A 624 -11.50 -8.85 -16.74
C ARG A 624 -11.26 -10.24 -16.14
N ARG A 625 -11.55 -10.41 -14.85
CA ARG A 625 -11.44 -11.69 -14.15
C ARG A 625 -12.46 -12.71 -14.67
N SER A 626 -13.68 -12.25 -14.98
CA SER A 626 -14.72 -13.08 -15.62
C SER A 626 -14.26 -13.61 -16.98
N TRP A 627 -13.66 -12.76 -17.82
CA TRP A 627 -13.12 -13.17 -19.11
C TRP A 627 -12.00 -14.21 -18.95
N ALA A 628 -11.21 -14.12 -17.89
CA ALA A 628 -10.19 -15.11 -17.53
C ALA A 628 -10.78 -16.43 -16.97
N ARG A 629 -12.09 -16.57 -16.94
CA ARG A 629 -12.85 -17.73 -16.46
C ARG A 629 -12.88 -17.93 -14.94
N ASN A 630 -12.57 -16.87 -14.17
CA ASN A 630 -12.72 -16.92 -12.72
C ASN A 630 -14.22 -17.04 -12.37
N LYS A 631 -14.60 -18.14 -11.72
CA LYS A 631 -16.00 -18.47 -11.47
C LYS A 631 -16.73 -17.42 -10.63
N GLY A 632 -16.13 -16.98 -9.52
CA GLY A 632 -16.70 -15.94 -8.66
C GLY A 632 -17.00 -14.66 -9.42
N SER A 633 -16.10 -14.27 -10.33
CA SER A 633 -16.26 -13.07 -11.15
C SER A 633 -17.36 -13.22 -12.21
N ILE A 634 -17.51 -14.40 -12.79
CA ILE A 634 -18.63 -14.69 -13.70
C ILE A 634 -19.97 -14.55 -12.96
N ASP A 635 -20.06 -15.09 -11.75
CA ASP A 635 -21.28 -15.01 -10.94
C ASP A 635 -21.55 -13.57 -10.47
N ALA A 636 -20.50 -12.84 -10.08
CA ALA A 636 -20.61 -11.44 -9.67
C ALA A 636 -21.06 -10.52 -10.82
N ILE A 637 -20.44 -10.65 -12.00
CA ILE A 637 -20.79 -9.77 -13.13
C ILE A 637 -22.17 -10.06 -13.71
N LYS A 638 -22.64 -11.31 -13.66
CA LYS A 638 -24.02 -11.65 -14.04
C LYS A 638 -25.03 -10.95 -13.15
N ARG A 639 -24.84 -10.99 -11.83
CA ARG A 639 -25.68 -10.26 -10.88
C ARG A 639 -25.65 -8.75 -11.11
N GLU A 640 -24.47 -8.22 -11.47
CA GLU A 640 -24.35 -6.79 -11.77
C GLU A 640 -25.09 -6.39 -13.05
N MET A 641 -25.02 -7.21 -14.11
CA MET A 641 -25.79 -6.98 -15.35
C MET A 641 -27.30 -7.04 -15.11
N GLU A 642 -27.80 -7.88 -14.20
CA GLU A 642 -29.21 -7.98 -13.86
C GLU A 642 -29.73 -6.72 -13.14
N ARG A 643 -28.92 -6.10 -12.28
CA ARG A 643 -29.33 -4.93 -11.48
C ARG A 643 -28.96 -3.58 -12.09
N THR A 644 -28.04 -3.55 -13.07
CA THR A 644 -27.57 -2.30 -13.68
C THR A 644 -28.04 -2.20 -15.13
N PRO A 645 -29.09 -1.44 -15.42
CA PRO A 645 -29.57 -1.23 -16.78
C PRO A 645 -28.48 -0.68 -17.71
N GLY A 646 -28.29 -1.30 -18.87
CA GLY A 646 -27.30 -0.90 -19.85
C GLY A 646 -25.91 -1.50 -19.66
N LEU A 647 -25.61 -2.14 -18.54
CA LEU A 647 -24.38 -2.92 -18.39
C LEU A 647 -24.49 -4.22 -19.20
N LYS A 648 -23.55 -4.39 -20.13
CA LYS A 648 -23.46 -5.59 -20.95
C LYS A 648 -22.01 -6.05 -21.05
N VAL A 649 -21.69 -7.15 -20.41
CA VAL A 649 -20.34 -7.72 -20.37
C VAL A 649 -20.29 -9.01 -21.17
N THR A 650 -19.23 -9.19 -21.95
CA THR A 650 -18.99 -10.44 -22.68
C THR A 650 -18.57 -11.52 -21.68
N LEU A 651 -19.30 -12.62 -21.67
CA LEU A 651 -18.98 -13.78 -20.83
C LEU A 651 -18.21 -14.83 -21.63
N PRO A 652 -17.26 -15.56 -21.02
CA PRO A 652 -16.55 -16.63 -21.69
C PRO A 652 -17.44 -17.85 -21.87
N ASN A 653 -17.24 -18.58 -22.97
CA ASN A 653 -17.71 -19.96 -23.09
C ASN A 653 -16.66 -20.89 -22.47
N PHE A 654 -17.11 -21.92 -21.78
CA PHE A 654 -16.22 -22.94 -21.24
C PHE A 654 -15.80 -23.88 -22.37
N VAL A 655 -14.51 -24.19 -22.38
CA VAL A 655 -13.92 -25.14 -23.33
C VAL A 655 -14.04 -26.54 -22.71
N ASP A 656 -14.35 -27.53 -23.53
CA ASP A 656 -14.24 -28.92 -23.14
C ASP A 656 -12.77 -29.36 -23.30
N ASP A 657 -12.09 -29.52 -22.18
CA ASP A 657 -10.68 -29.89 -22.15
C ASP A 657 -10.42 -31.23 -22.86
N SER A 658 -11.40 -32.13 -22.85
CA SER A 658 -11.29 -33.42 -23.55
C SER A 658 -11.15 -33.28 -25.07
N GLU A 659 -11.63 -32.19 -25.66
CA GLU A 659 -11.43 -31.92 -27.10
C GLU A 659 -10.00 -31.42 -27.37
N ILE A 660 -9.41 -30.70 -26.43
CA ILE A 660 -8.03 -30.24 -26.55
C ILE A 660 -7.04 -31.40 -26.34
N GLU A 661 -7.31 -32.26 -25.35
CA GLU A 661 -6.46 -33.43 -25.04
C GLU A 661 -6.35 -34.45 -26.18
N LYS A 662 -7.31 -34.45 -27.11
CA LYS A 662 -7.26 -35.28 -28.33
C LYS A 662 -6.28 -34.75 -29.36
N LEU A 663 -5.81 -33.52 -29.23
CA LEU A 663 -4.88 -32.91 -30.18
C LEU A 663 -3.44 -33.34 -29.85
N ASN A 664 -2.69 -33.67 -30.87
CA ASN A 664 -1.26 -33.93 -30.75
C ASN A 664 -0.51 -32.61 -30.86
N PHE A 665 0.15 -32.20 -29.82
CA PHE A 665 0.97 -30.98 -29.77
C PHE A 665 2.46 -31.31 -29.96
#